data_a02e73d884bf1cf0657f05353371070c
#
_entry.id   a02e73d884bf1cf0657f05353371070c
#
_cell.length_a   1.000
_cell.length_b   1.000
_cell.length_c   1.000
_cell.angle_alpha   90.00
_cell.angle_beta   90.00
_cell.angle_gamma   90.00
#
_symmetry.space_group_name_H-M   'P 1'
#
loop_
_entity.id
_entity.type
_entity.pdbx_description
1 polymer ?
#
loop_
_entity_poly.entity_id
_entity_poly.type
_entity_poly.pdbx_seq_one_letter_code
_entity_poly.pdbx_strand_id
1 'polypeptide(L)'
;MHRQAWRVVSTLIVFGLLIITPARAADPEIDKLLRSPVGKDWVTNGGNLTNNRYSTLKQIDTTNVGKLKGAWMTRLKGSGVGGKYSFEASPLVKDGIMYVVTGNDDVFALNAKTGETIWEYWSGIEQNISTVCCGWVNRGLAMGEGQIYLGQLDANVVALDMKTGKVAWKTPIEKWQNGYGVTSAPLYYDGIIYSGITGGEFGVRGRLTALDAKTGEIKWRWFTLPAPGEKGSETWPAGTDHSMRGGAAIWNTPAVDPELGLLYFAVGNCGPDYDGSMREGDNLFCTSMVALKAKTGEYAWHFQQVHHDIWDYDAASPVVLFDTVIDGQPRKGIAEAGRTGWVYILDRTNGKPLIGINEKPVPQEPKQKTAATQPIPVGDPTVPQCAEKMPGYDEAGCLYTPFWETPVLVQPSGIGGTNWSPMPYSPDTGYLYVPGTVRSSAFVRNSSQYTNGQRYTGGGQTAPIGSPMSGTFTAIDAKTNKIAWQTKTPYRVGGGGGSTVTAGGLVLRGEPDGNFLALDAKTGQELFRFQTGFGADAPPVVYEVDGEEYITIATGGNSMQGSASGDALWTFSLKGQIGPLWAPPAPPTVAGPTGAIAAGVDAIKIGANNTEYSFAPARTRIKSGTTVSFTNVGDIPHDSTSLVQDNGWSTGVLTKGETKSVKFDKPGIYYYICSPHPWMYGQVIVE
;
A
#
# COMPACT_ATOMS: atom_id res chain seq x y z
N MET A 1 -80.28 -34.18 -44.32
CA MET A 1 -79.35 -35.16 -43.88
C MET A 1 -77.96 -34.54 -43.91
N HIS A 2 -77.46 -33.94 -42.81
CA HIS A 2 -76.10 -33.38 -42.69
C HIS A 2 -75.39 -34.10 -41.56
N ARG A 3 -74.32 -34.77 -41.88
CA ARG A 3 -73.35 -35.34 -40.90
C ARG A 3 -72.35 -34.28 -40.55
N GLN A 4 -72.23 -33.85 -39.31
CA GLN A 4 -71.15 -33.06 -38.74
C GLN A 4 -70.08 -34.00 -38.28
N ALA A 5 -68.80 -33.77 -38.79
CA ALA A 5 -67.59 -34.47 -38.35
C ALA A 5 -66.92 -33.62 -37.26
N TRP A 6 -66.68 -34.20 -36.10
CA TRP A 6 -65.97 -33.62 -34.99
C TRP A 6 -64.43 -33.87 -35.22
N ARG A 7 -63.64 -32.78 -35.28
CA ARG A 7 -62.18 -32.85 -35.24
C ARG A 7 -61.72 -32.75 -33.80
N VAL A 8 -61.03 -33.80 -33.30
CA VAL A 8 -60.33 -33.80 -32.03
C VAL A 8 -58.96 -33.18 -32.27
N VAL A 9 -58.65 -32.03 -31.62
CA VAL A 9 -57.31 -31.43 -31.61
C VAL A 9 -56.62 -31.92 -30.35
N SER A 10 -55.60 -32.78 -30.53
CA SER A 10 -54.71 -33.24 -29.43
C SER A 10 -53.60 -32.21 -29.23
N THR A 11 -53.61 -31.50 -28.14
CA THR A 11 -52.54 -30.58 -27.73
C THR A 11 -51.46 -31.40 -27.00
N LEU A 12 -50.33 -31.58 -27.63
CA LEU A 12 -49.10 -32.12 -26.99
C LEU A 12 -48.48 -31.04 -26.11
N ILE A 13 -48.52 -31.21 -24.80
CA ILE A 13 -47.74 -30.40 -23.85
C ILE A 13 -46.35 -31.01 -23.72
N VAL A 14 -45.36 -30.34 -24.30
CA VAL A 14 -43.93 -30.69 -24.12
C VAL A 14 -43.47 -30.10 -22.81
N PHE A 15 -43.32 -30.91 -21.77
CA PHE A 15 -42.60 -30.55 -20.56
C PHE A 15 -41.08 -30.48 -20.87
N GLY A 16 -40.56 -29.29 -21.05
CA GLY A 16 -39.11 -29.04 -21.06
C GLY A 16 -38.55 -29.27 -19.66
N LEU A 17 -37.81 -30.35 -19.43
CA LEU A 17 -36.95 -30.49 -18.25
C LEU A 17 -35.83 -29.43 -18.34
N LEU A 18 -35.94 -28.35 -17.55
CA LEU A 18 -34.78 -27.49 -17.26
C LEU A 18 -33.76 -28.34 -16.45
N ILE A 19 -32.76 -28.85 -17.10
CA ILE A 19 -31.58 -29.42 -16.44
C ILE A 19 -30.83 -28.24 -15.85
N ILE A 20 -31.05 -27.95 -14.54
CA ILE A 20 -30.19 -27.04 -13.76
C ILE A 20 -28.86 -27.77 -13.59
N THR A 21 -27.93 -27.55 -14.51
CA THR A 21 -26.53 -27.92 -14.27
C THR A 21 -26.03 -27.09 -13.08
N PRO A 22 -25.46 -27.72 -12.03
CA PRO A 22 -24.85 -26.96 -10.96
C PRO A 22 -23.81 -26.04 -11.60
N ALA A 23 -23.82 -24.76 -11.23
CA ALA A 23 -22.81 -23.80 -11.67
C ALA A 23 -21.45 -24.39 -11.27
N ARG A 24 -20.69 -24.84 -12.26
CA ARG A 24 -19.34 -25.38 -12.07
C ARG A 24 -18.48 -24.21 -11.59
N ALA A 25 -17.70 -24.40 -10.51
CA ALA A 25 -16.69 -23.43 -10.07
C ALA A 25 -15.88 -22.98 -11.29
N ALA A 26 -15.61 -21.68 -11.41
CA ALA A 26 -15.07 -21.10 -12.62
C ALA A 26 -13.65 -21.63 -12.92
N ASP A 27 -12.79 -21.77 -11.89
CA ASP A 27 -11.48 -22.45 -11.95
C ASP A 27 -11.31 -23.33 -10.69
N PRO A 28 -11.77 -24.61 -10.74
CA PRO A 28 -11.79 -25.46 -9.54
C PRO A 28 -10.42 -25.73 -8.93
N GLU A 29 -9.35 -25.70 -9.72
CA GLU A 29 -7.99 -25.93 -9.24
C GLU A 29 -7.49 -24.73 -8.45
N ILE A 30 -7.56 -23.55 -9.01
CA ILE A 30 -7.18 -22.30 -8.35
C ILE A 30 -8.07 -22.03 -7.14
N ASP A 31 -9.40 -22.22 -7.26
CA ASP A 31 -10.33 -22.05 -6.15
C ASP A 31 -10.00 -22.97 -4.97
N LYS A 32 -9.55 -24.20 -5.23
CA LYS A 32 -9.08 -25.12 -4.20
C LYS A 32 -7.81 -24.61 -3.53
N LEU A 33 -6.82 -24.16 -4.29
CA LEU A 33 -5.55 -23.62 -3.76
C LEU A 33 -5.80 -22.36 -2.92
N LEU A 34 -6.63 -21.45 -3.41
CA LEU A 34 -6.97 -20.20 -2.71
C LEU A 34 -7.65 -20.43 -1.34
N ARG A 35 -8.42 -21.51 -1.20
CA ARG A 35 -9.11 -21.89 0.05
C ARG A 35 -8.26 -22.72 0.99
N SER A 36 -7.12 -23.23 0.50
CA SER A 36 -6.23 -24.12 1.28
C SER A 36 -5.15 -23.32 2.00
N PRO A 37 -4.57 -23.85 3.07
CA PRO A 37 -3.32 -23.34 3.60
C PRO A 37 -2.23 -23.34 2.51
N VAL A 38 -1.38 -22.33 2.51
CA VAL A 38 -0.32 -22.17 1.51
C VAL A 38 0.71 -23.31 1.66
N GLY A 39 0.88 -24.08 0.59
CA GLY A 39 1.84 -25.19 0.53
C GLY A 39 2.90 -24.93 -0.54
N LYS A 40 3.00 -25.84 -1.53
CA LYS A 40 4.01 -25.73 -2.59
C LYS A 40 3.83 -24.55 -3.56
N ASP A 41 2.61 -24.04 -3.70
CA ASP A 41 2.27 -22.95 -4.59
C ASP A 41 1.92 -21.69 -3.79
N TRP A 42 2.12 -20.50 -4.38
CA TRP A 42 1.77 -19.20 -3.83
C TRP A 42 0.89 -18.44 -4.83
N VAL A 43 -0.43 -18.65 -4.79
CA VAL A 43 -1.33 -18.32 -5.91
C VAL A 43 -2.06 -16.98 -5.81
N THR A 44 -1.87 -16.22 -4.75
CA THR A 44 -2.39 -14.86 -4.60
C THR A 44 -1.45 -14.01 -3.74
N ASN A 45 -1.58 -12.70 -3.78
CA ASN A 45 -0.69 -11.76 -3.08
C ASN A 45 -0.49 -12.13 -1.60
N GLY A 46 -1.55 -12.41 -0.87
CA GLY A 46 -1.52 -12.81 0.54
C GLY A 46 -1.28 -14.30 0.80
N GLY A 47 -0.97 -15.09 -0.24
CA GLY A 47 -0.77 -16.54 -0.18
C GLY A 47 -2.05 -17.34 -0.37
N ASN A 48 -3.14 -16.96 0.29
CA ASN A 48 -4.49 -17.50 0.14
C ASN A 48 -5.54 -16.42 0.36
N LEU A 49 -6.84 -16.76 0.34
CA LEU A 49 -7.94 -15.81 0.48
C LEU A 49 -7.97 -15.08 1.84
N THR A 50 -7.26 -15.56 2.85
CA THR A 50 -7.23 -14.94 4.18
C THR A 50 -6.18 -13.84 4.35
N ASN A 51 -5.29 -13.64 3.37
CA ASN A 51 -4.14 -12.74 3.44
C ASN A 51 -3.19 -13.00 4.62
N ASN A 52 -3.21 -14.20 5.22
CA ASN A 52 -2.43 -14.48 6.43
C ASN A 52 -0.93 -14.67 6.19
N ARG A 53 -0.51 -14.80 4.93
CA ARG A 53 0.90 -14.95 4.53
C ARG A 53 1.66 -15.99 5.35
N TYR A 54 0.98 -17.09 5.68
CA TYR A 54 1.53 -18.23 6.40
C TYR A 54 1.77 -19.40 5.46
N SER A 55 3.03 -19.86 5.33
CA SER A 55 3.38 -21.06 4.58
C SER A 55 3.45 -22.28 5.50
N THR A 56 2.85 -23.39 5.07
CA THR A 56 2.94 -24.68 5.80
C THR A 56 4.26 -25.41 5.54
N LEU A 57 5.11 -24.91 4.66
CA LEU A 57 6.44 -25.46 4.40
C LEU A 57 7.35 -25.25 5.63
N LYS A 58 8.22 -26.24 5.88
CA LYS A 58 9.08 -26.27 7.07
C LYS A 58 10.42 -27.01 6.84
N GLN A 59 10.81 -27.20 5.59
CA GLN A 59 12.15 -27.72 5.26
C GLN A 59 13.23 -26.73 5.70
N ILE A 60 12.92 -25.42 5.55
CA ILE A 60 13.73 -24.31 6.06
C ILE A 60 13.13 -23.92 7.41
N ASP A 61 13.90 -24.04 8.48
CA ASP A 61 13.46 -23.82 9.85
C ASP A 61 14.49 -23.05 10.68
N THR A 62 14.18 -22.81 11.94
CA THR A 62 15.04 -22.08 12.88
C THR A 62 16.41 -22.71 13.10
N THR A 63 16.60 -24.01 12.81
CA THR A 63 17.85 -24.74 13.03
C THR A 63 18.79 -24.72 11.83
N ASN A 64 18.27 -24.46 10.63
CA ASN A 64 19.03 -24.57 9.39
C ASN A 64 19.02 -23.32 8.52
N VAL A 65 18.19 -22.32 8.81
CA VAL A 65 18.04 -21.08 8.02
C VAL A 65 19.37 -20.33 7.86
N GLY A 66 20.28 -20.42 8.82
CA GLY A 66 21.64 -19.84 8.72
C GLY A 66 22.50 -20.43 7.59
N LYS A 67 22.08 -21.55 6.96
CA LYS A 67 22.76 -22.16 5.82
C LYS A 67 22.26 -21.67 4.46
N LEU A 68 21.22 -20.82 4.43
CA LEU A 68 20.65 -20.30 3.19
C LEU A 68 21.70 -19.54 2.37
N LYS A 69 21.64 -19.74 1.06
CA LYS A 69 22.33 -18.92 0.05
C LYS A 69 21.41 -18.69 -1.13
N GLY A 70 21.77 -17.74 -1.98
CA GLY A 70 21.05 -17.55 -3.23
C GLY A 70 21.13 -18.80 -4.11
N ALA A 71 19.97 -19.31 -4.50
CA ALA A 71 19.86 -20.37 -5.52
C ALA A 71 20.01 -19.75 -6.91
N TRP A 72 19.36 -18.62 -7.15
CA TRP A 72 19.50 -17.80 -8.34
C TRP A 72 19.14 -16.35 -8.05
N MET A 73 19.62 -15.46 -8.94
CA MET A 73 19.24 -14.03 -8.96
C MET A 73 18.99 -13.64 -10.42
N THR A 74 17.84 -13.05 -10.69
CA THR A 74 17.43 -12.62 -12.04
C THR A 74 17.15 -11.12 -12.04
N ARG A 75 17.69 -10.42 -13.07
CA ARG A 75 17.38 -9.01 -13.35
C ARG A 75 16.24 -8.95 -14.37
N LEU A 76 15.31 -8.03 -14.16
CA LEU A 76 14.12 -7.85 -15.01
C LEU A 76 14.35 -6.81 -16.12
N LYS A 77 15.52 -6.85 -16.75
CA LYS A 77 15.89 -6.06 -17.93
C LYS A 77 15.77 -4.56 -17.79
N GLY A 78 15.92 -4.03 -16.57
CA GLY A 78 15.82 -2.61 -16.26
C GLY A 78 14.39 -2.10 -16.10
N SER A 79 13.36 -2.97 -16.13
CA SER A 79 12.00 -2.57 -15.88
C SER A 79 11.80 -2.03 -14.46
N GLY A 80 11.20 -0.84 -14.33
CA GLY A 80 10.95 -0.23 -13.03
C GLY A 80 12.20 0.20 -12.26
N VAL A 81 13.32 0.47 -12.95
CA VAL A 81 14.55 1.01 -12.35
C VAL A 81 14.57 2.52 -12.47
N GLY A 82 14.85 3.19 -11.36
CA GLY A 82 14.97 4.65 -11.28
C GLY A 82 14.23 5.23 -10.07
N GLY A 83 14.48 6.50 -9.77
CA GLY A 83 14.02 7.16 -8.55
C GLY A 83 12.50 7.33 -8.42
N LYS A 84 11.73 7.20 -9.51
CA LYS A 84 10.26 7.27 -9.45
C LYS A 84 9.59 5.91 -9.18
N TYR A 85 10.32 4.80 -9.28
CA TYR A 85 9.75 3.46 -9.15
C TYR A 85 9.99 2.86 -7.77
N SER A 86 9.05 2.01 -7.36
CA SER A 86 9.17 1.12 -6.21
C SER A 86 8.91 -0.31 -6.63
N PHE A 87 9.70 -1.27 -6.14
CA PHE A 87 9.50 -2.69 -6.40
C PHE A 87 8.95 -3.37 -5.13
N GLU A 88 7.63 -3.35 -4.98
CA GLU A 88 6.91 -3.80 -3.78
C GLU A 88 6.09 -5.08 -4.00
N ALA A 89 6.17 -5.67 -5.20
CA ALA A 89 5.33 -6.79 -5.59
C ALA A 89 5.73 -8.10 -4.91
N SER A 90 4.73 -8.84 -4.41
CA SER A 90 4.86 -10.26 -4.10
C SER A 90 4.73 -11.07 -5.38
N PRO A 91 5.71 -11.92 -5.76
CA PRO A 91 5.55 -12.86 -6.86
C PRO A 91 4.44 -13.87 -6.58
N LEU A 92 3.81 -14.39 -7.65
CA LEU A 92 2.95 -15.58 -7.58
C LEU A 92 3.69 -16.78 -8.13
N VAL A 93 3.46 -17.95 -7.56
CA VAL A 93 4.07 -19.21 -8.02
C VAL A 93 3.02 -20.28 -8.14
N LYS A 94 2.96 -20.93 -9.33
CA LYS A 94 2.12 -22.10 -9.58
C LYS A 94 2.82 -23.07 -10.52
N ASP A 95 2.85 -24.34 -10.14
CA ASP A 95 3.39 -25.45 -10.95
C ASP A 95 4.83 -25.15 -11.47
N GLY A 96 5.68 -24.56 -10.62
CA GLY A 96 7.06 -24.24 -10.96
C GLY A 96 7.25 -23.03 -11.87
N ILE A 97 6.20 -22.27 -12.16
CA ILE A 97 6.27 -20.98 -12.87
C ILE A 97 6.01 -19.83 -11.89
N MET A 98 6.88 -18.84 -11.92
CA MET A 98 6.76 -17.61 -11.13
C MET A 98 6.30 -16.46 -12.02
N TYR A 99 5.38 -15.63 -11.50
CA TYR A 99 4.88 -14.43 -12.17
C TYR A 99 5.13 -13.23 -11.27
N VAL A 100 5.71 -12.17 -11.82
CA VAL A 100 5.99 -10.94 -11.08
C VAL A 100 5.72 -9.72 -11.93
N VAL A 101 5.27 -8.63 -11.29
CA VAL A 101 5.05 -7.32 -11.90
C VAL A 101 6.02 -6.31 -11.31
N THR A 102 6.50 -5.38 -12.12
CA THR A 102 7.38 -4.27 -11.69
C THR A 102 6.59 -2.99 -11.41
N GLY A 103 7.24 -1.97 -10.86
CA GLY A 103 6.65 -0.64 -10.69
C GLY A 103 6.31 0.08 -12.00
N ASN A 104 6.73 -0.45 -13.16
CA ASN A 104 6.35 0.03 -14.49
C ASN A 104 5.17 -0.76 -15.10
N ASP A 105 4.47 -1.59 -14.30
CA ASP A 105 3.39 -2.49 -14.72
C ASP A 105 3.81 -3.55 -15.75
N ASP A 106 5.13 -3.79 -15.94
CA ASP A 106 5.62 -4.87 -16.80
C ASP A 106 5.57 -6.19 -16.05
N VAL A 107 5.22 -7.28 -16.73
CA VAL A 107 5.05 -8.60 -16.13
C VAL A 107 6.03 -9.61 -16.74
N PHE A 108 6.64 -10.39 -15.86
CA PHE A 108 7.57 -11.45 -16.24
C PHE A 108 7.10 -12.80 -15.72
N ALA A 109 7.16 -13.83 -16.55
CA ALA A 109 7.04 -15.22 -16.13
C ALA A 109 8.42 -15.87 -16.16
N LEU A 110 8.76 -16.54 -15.07
CA LEU A 110 10.07 -17.14 -14.86
C LEU A 110 9.92 -18.60 -14.45
N ASN A 111 10.91 -19.42 -14.79
CA ASN A 111 11.05 -20.73 -14.18
C ASN A 111 11.40 -20.53 -12.69
N ALA A 112 10.53 -20.95 -11.77
CA ALA A 112 10.68 -20.72 -10.35
C ALA A 112 11.89 -21.45 -9.74
N LYS A 113 12.43 -22.49 -10.39
CA LYS A 113 13.61 -23.24 -9.94
C LYS A 113 14.92 -22.62 -10.42
N THR A 114 14.94 -22.03 -11.63
CA THR A 114 16.19 -21.57 -12.28
C THR A 114 16.29 -20.05 -12.42
N GLY A 115 15.17 -19.33 -12.33
CA GLY A 115 15.11 -17.89 -12.59
C GLY A 115 15.12 -17.51 -14.07
N GLU A 116 15.10 -18.47 -15.00
CA GLU A 116 15.08 -18.20 -16.44
C GLU A 116 13.73 -17.60 -16.86
N THR A 117 13.79 -16.53 -17.66
CA THR A 117 12.58 -15.89 -18.20
C THR A 117 11.91 -16.78 -19.26
N ILE A 118 10.61 -17.04 -19.09
CA ILE A 118 9.78 -17.81 -20.01
C ILE A 118 9.10 -16.88 -21.01
N TRP A 119 8.46 -15.80 -20.52
CA TRP A 119 7.87 -14.75 -21.35
C TRP A 119 7.85 -13.41 -20.60
N GLU A 120 7.61 -12.35 -21.36
CA GLU A 120 7.55 -10.97 -20.86
C GLU A 120 6.34 -10.26 -21.47
N TYR A 121 5.72 -9.42 -20.66
CA TYR A 121 4.73 -8.44 -21.10
C TYR A 121 5.23 -7.04 -20.74
N TRP A 122 5.40 -6.20 -21.73
CA TRP A 122 5.73 -4.78 -21.56
C TRP A 122 4.46 -3.96 -21.63
N SER A 123 4.14 -3.27 -20.56
CA SER A 123 2.85 -2.56 -20.35
C SER A 123 2.62 -1.44 -21.35
N GLY A 124 3.68 -0.74 -21.73
CA GLY A 124 3.62 0.40 -22.63
C GLY A 124 2.83 1.58 -22.05
N ILE A 125 2.67 1.67 -20.73
CA ILE A 125 1.95 2.80 -20.10
C ILE A 125 2.66 4.12 -20.35
N GLU A 126 1.87 5.20 -20.40
CA GLU A 126 2.39 6.55 -20.61
C GLU A 126 3.32 6.96 -19.48
N GLN A 127 4.56 7.38 -19.80
CA GLN A 127 5.58 7.72 -18.80
C GLN A 127 5.35 9.06 -18.11
N ASN A 128 4.38 9.84 -18.53
CA ASN A 128 3.98 11.14 -17.99
C ASN A 128 2.79 11.05 -17.01
N ILE A 129 2.33 9.87 -16.64
CA ILE A 129 1.31 9.70 -15.59
C ILE A 129 1.78 10.40 -14.32
N SER A 130 1.06 11.43 -13.88
CA SER A 130 1.39 12.28 -12.73
C SER A 130 0.42 12.16 -11.56
N THR A 131 -0.62 11.34 -11.71
CA THR A 131 -1.68 11.15 -10.71
C THR A 131 -1.43 9.96 -9.78
N VAL A 132 -0.17 9.68 -9.51
CA VAL A 132 0.28 8.71 -8.50
C VAL A 132 1.05 9.47 -7.43
N CYS A 133 0.55 9.52 -6.19
CA CYS A 133 1.08 10.38 -5.14
C CYS A 133 2.55 10.10 -4.78
N CYS A 134 2.90 8.83 -4.72
CA CYS A 134 3.94 8.32 -3.83
C CYS A 134 4.97 7.47 -4.57
N GLY A 135 5.17 7.72 -5.85
CA GLY A 135 6.01 6.93 -6.75
C GLY A 135 5.23 5.84 -7.48
N TRP A 136 5.79 5.41 -8.58
CA TRP A 136 5.21 4.37 -9.42
C TRP A 136 5.42 3.00 -8.79
N VAL A 137 4.32 2.29 -8.54
CA VAL A 137 4.33 1.02 -7.83
C VAL A 137 3.21 0.11 -8.30
N ASN A 138 3.50 -1.17 -8.38
CA ASN A 138 2.49 -2.23 -8.48
C ASN A 138 2.81 -3.30 -7.43
N ARG A 139 1.85 -3.67 -6.59
CA ARG A 139 2.07 -4.57 -5.45
C ARG A 139 1.81 -6.03 -5.74
N GLY A 140 1.39 -6.36 -6.97
CA GLY A 140 1.29 -7.76 -7.36
C GLY A 140 0.15 -8.06 -8.34
N LEU A 141 -0.06 -9.35 -8.50
CA LEU A 141 -0.93 -9.96 -9.49
C LEU A 141 -2.01 -10.80 -8.81
N ALA A 142 -3.02 -11.18 -9.58
CA ALA A 142 -3.92 -12.30 -9.28
C ALA A 142 -3.88 -13.34 -10.40
N MET A 143 -4.31 -14.58 -10.11
CA MET A 143 -4.41 -15.63 -11.13
C MET A 143 -5.72 -16.43 -11.03
N GLY A 144 -6.22 -16.88 -12.15
CA GLY A 144 -7.41 -17.70 -12.30
C GLY A 144 -7.79 -17.87 -13.77
N GLU A 145 -8.64 -18.83 -14.11
CA GLU A 145 -9.14 -19.05 -15.47
C GLU A 145 -8.06 -19.18 -16.54
N GLY A 146 -6.85 -19.64 -16.17
CA GLY A 146 -5.69 -19.68 -17.05
C GLY A 146 -5.08 -18.31 -17.39
N GLN A 147 -5.40 -17.28 -16.63
CA GLN A 147 -4.97 -15.89 -16.82
C GLN A 147 -4.26 -15.33 -15.60
N ILE A 148 -3.41 -14.34 -15.81
CA ILE A 148 -2.81 -13.44 -14.82
C ILE A 148 -3.49 -12.09 -14.94
N TYR A 149 -3.88 -11.50 -13.81
CA TYR A 149 -4.55 -10.21 -13.77
C TYR A 149 -3.69 -9.17 -13.05
N LEU A 150 -3.62 -7.97 -13.61
CA LEU A 150 -2.97 -6.83 -13.01
C LEU A 150 -3.84 -5.58 -13.13
N GLY A 151 -3.76 -4.72 -12.11
CA GLY A 151 -4.18 -3.33 -12.24
C GLY A 151 -3.01 -2.50 -12.75
N GLN A 152 -3.28 -1.45 -13.53
CA GLN A 152 -2.25 -0.57 -14.07
C GLN A 152 -2.39 0.87 -13.57
N LEU A 153 -1.29 1.60 -13.58
CA LEU A 153 -1.25 3.02 -13.18
C LEU A 153 -2.11 3.92 -14.08
N ASP A 154 -2.40 3.48 -15.31
CA ASP A 154 -3.32 4.15 -16.25
C ASP A 154 -4.81 3.88 -15.97
N ALA A 155 -5.13 3.27 -14.82
CA ALA A 155 -6.47 2.90 -14.38
C ALA A 155 -7.16 1.84 -15.26
N ASN A 156 -6.40 0.95 -15.87
CA ASN A 156 -6.91 -0.25 -16.52
C ASN A 156 -6.72 -1.49 -15.64
N VAL A 157 -7.58 -2.50 -15.83
CA VAL A 157 -7.33 -3.87 -15.40
C VAL A 157 -7.05 -4.71 -16.64
N VAL A 158 -5.98 -5.50 -16.60
CA VAL A 158 -5.50 -6.28 -17.73
C VAL A 158 -5.45 -7.75 -17.36
N ALA A 159 -5.87 -8.62 -18.26
CA ALA A 159 -5.66 -10.06 -18.16
C ALA A 159 -4.67 -10.53 -19.22
N LEU A 160 -3.70 -11.34 -18.80
CA LEU A 160 -2.70 -11.96 -19.64
C LEU A 160 -2.89 -13.48 -19.61
N ASP A 161 -2.78 -14.13 -20.77
CA ASP A 161 -2.72 -15.59 -20.85
C ASP A 161 -1.50 -16.10 -20.08
N MET A 162 -1.68 -17.00 -19.12
CA MET A 162 -0.61 -17.50 -18.23
C MET A 162 0.55 -18.17 -18.97
N LYS A 163 0.29 -18.80 -20.14
CA LYS A 163 1.28 -19.56 -20.90
C LYS A 163 2.12 -18.68 -21.81
N THR A 164 1.53 -17.62 -22.33
CA THR A 164 2.11 -16.83 -23.44
C THR A 164 2.37 -15.37 -23.11
N GLY A 165 1.82 -14.83 -22.02
CA GLY A 165 1.89 -13.41 -21.67
C GLY A 165 1.08 -12.48 -22.60
N LYS A 166 0.30 -13.03 -23.55
CA LYS A 166 -0.52 -12.22 -24.44
C LYS A 166 -1.74 -11.65 -23.73
N VAL A 167 -2.10 -10.41 -24.06
CA VAL A 167 -3.30 -9.77 -23.53
C VAL A 167 -4.53 -10.54 -24.00
N ALA A 168 -5.31 -11.06 -23.05
CA ALA A 168 -6.61 -11.67 -23.28
C ALA A 168 -7.71 -10.59 -23.34
N TRP A 169 -7.68 -9.65 -22.39
CA TRP A 169 -8.55 -8.47 -22.37
C TRP A 169 -7.89 -7.33 -21.58
N LYS A 170 -8.30 -6.07 -21.86
CA LYS A 170 -7.93 -4.87 -21.13
C LYS A 170 -9.19 -4.01 -20.93
N THR A 171 -9.55 -3.74 -19.70
CA THR A 171 -10.75 -2.99 -19.33
C THR A 171 -10.39 -1.72 -18.60
N PRO A 172 -10.75 -0.53 -19.13
CA PRO A 172 -10.61 0.72 -18.41
C PRO A 172 -11.65 0.78 -17.28
N ILE A 173 -11.18 0.86 -16.03
CA ILE A 173 -12.08 1.05 -14.89
C ILE A 173 -12.28 2.54 -14.57
N GLU A 174 -11.30 3.38 -14.96
CA GLU A 174 -11.33 4.84 -14.92
C GLU A 174 -10.30 5.45 -15.85
N LYS A 175 -10.01 6.76 -15.68
CA LYS A 175 -8.98 7.51 -16.44
C LYS A 175 -7.97 8.10 -15.46
N TRP A 176 -6.69 7.90 -15.74
CA TRP A 176 -5.61 8.44 -14.89
C TRP A 176 -5.62 9.98 -14.88
N GLN A 177 -6.00 10.63 -16.01
CA GLN A 177 -6.10 12.09 -16.12
C GLN A 177 -7.10 12.71 -15.13
N ASN A 178 -8.02 11.90 -14.60
CA ASN A 178 -8.99 12.28 -13.55
C ASN A 178 -8.52 11.97 -12.13
N GLY A 179 -7.25 11.55 -11.95
CA GLY A 179 -6.70 11.24 -10.64
C GLY A 179 -6.70 9.75 -10.28
N TYR A 180 -7.18 8.86 -11.14
CA TYR A 180 -7.31 7.44 -10.85
C TYR A 180 -6.10 6.61 -11.30
N GLY A 181 -5.79 5.57 -10.58
CA GLY A 181 -4.82 4.54 -10.93
C GLY A 181 -5.09 3.24 -10.18
N VAL A 182 -4.31 2.20 -10.41
CA VAL A 182 -4.33 0.97 -9.61
C VAL A 182 -2.91 0.61 -9.22
N THR A 183 -2.65 0.50 -7.92
CA THR A 183 -1.34 0.15 -7.34
C THR A 183 -1.37 -1.14 -6.52
N SER A 184 -2.56 -1.64 -6.19
CA SER A 184 -2.75 -2.87 -5.43
C SER A 184 -2.82 -4.09 -6.33
N ALA A 185 -2.45 -5.26 -5.81
CA ALA A 185 -2.77 -6.51 -6.46
C ALA A 185 -4.30 -6.71 -6.47
N PRO A 186 -4.90 -7.09 -7.63
CA PRO A 186 -6.28 -7.54 -7.66
C PRO A 186 -6.45 -8.84 -6.87
N LEU A 187 -7.69 -9.21 -6.56
CA LEU A 187 -8.01 -10.52 -6.00
C LEU A 187 -8.91 -11.29 -6.98
N TYR A 188 -8.55 -12.54 -7.28
CA TYR A 188 -9.44 -13.48 -7.96
C TYR A 188 -10.20 -14.34 -6.94
N TYR A 189 -11.51 -14.49 -7.13
CA TYR A 189 -12.32 -15.45 -6.39
C TYR A 189 -13.58 -15.81 -7.17
N ASP A 190 -13.82 -17.12 -7.37
CA ASP A 190 -15.03 -17.70 -7.97
C ASP A 190 -15.45 -17.01 -9.29
N GLY A 191 -14.48 -16.82 -10.21
CA GLY A 191 -14.70 -16.20 -11.53
C GLY A 191 -14.85 -14.70 -11.55
N ILE A 192 -14.55 -14.02 -10.44
CA ILE A 192 -14.63 -12.57 -10.30
C ILE A 192 -13.24 -12.00 -9.93
N ILE A 193 -12.86 -10.90 -10.57
CA ILE A 193 -11.71 -10.08 -10.21
C ILE A 193 -12.20 -8.87 -9.44
N TYR A 194 -11.62 -8.64 -8.24
CA TYR A 194 -11.87 -7.46 -7.44
C TYR A 194 -10.66 -6.53 -7.52
N SER A 195 -10.89 -5.31 -7.98
CA SER A 195 -9.88 -4.26 -8.09
C SER A 195 -10.35 -2.99 -7.39
N GLY A 196 -9.54 -2.50 -6.46
CA GLY A 196 -9.69 -1.15 -5.93
C GLY A 196 -9.06 -0.12 -6.87
N ILE A 197 -8.93 1.11 -6.38
CA ILE A 197 -8.26 2.23 -7.05
C ILE A 197 -7.36 2.98 -6.07
N THR A 198 -6.39 3.72 -6.60
CA THR A 198 -5.63 4.77 -5.91
C THR A 198 -6.11 6.17 -6.32
N GLY A 199 -5.55 7.24 -5.76
CA GLY A 199 -5.83 8.62 -6.13
C GLY A 199 -6.56 9.42 -5.05
N GLY A 200 -6.50 9.02 -3.78
CA GLY A 200 -7.12 9.76 -2.67
C GLY A 200 -6.78 11.24 -2.71
N GLU A 201 -5.51 11.57 -2.91
CA GLU A 201 -4.96 12.93 -2.96
C GLU A 201 -5.41 13.77 -4.18
N PHE A 202 -6.14 13.18 -5.12
CA PHE A 202 -6.64 13.84 -6.33
C PHE A 202 -8.17 14.04 -6.31
N GLY A 203 -8.79 13.85 -5.15
CA GLY A 203 -10.23 14.05 -4.99
C GLY A 203 -11.08 13.08 -5.81
N VAL A 204 -10.66 11.83 -5.93
CA VAL A 204 -11.42 10.77 -6.60
C VAL A 204 -12.62 10.34 -5.75
N ARG A 205 -13.58 9.64 -6.34
CA ARG A 205 -14.59 8.89 -5.62
C ARG A 205 -14.14 7.45 -5.48
N GLY A 206 -13.67 7.08 -4.28
CA GLY A 206 -13.15 5.76 -3.95
C GLY A 206 -14.15 4.64 -4.25
N ARG A 207 -13.65 3.48 -4.68
CA ARG A 207 -14.50 2.35 -5.06
C ARG A 207 -13.77 1.02 -5.14
N LEU A 208 -14.55 -0.06 -5.06
CA LEU A 208 -14.17 -1.39 -5.48
C LEU A 208 -14.94 -1.75 -6.76
N THR A 209 -14.24 -2.29 -7.75
CA THR A 209 -14.82 -2.76 -9.01
C THR A 209 -14.68 -4.27 -9.09
N ALA A 210 -15.79 -4.96 -9.36
CA ALA A 210 -15.80 -6.40 -9.64
C ALA A 210 -15.97 -6.64 -11.14
N LEU A 211 -15.06 -7.43 -11.72
CA LEU A 211 -15.06 -7.77 -13.14
C LEU A 211 -15.21 -9.28 -13.34
N ASP A 212 -15.82 -9.67 -14.43
CA ASP A 212 -15.80 -11.06 -14.88
C ASP A 212 -14.37 -11.46 -15.26
N ALA A 213 -13.86 -12.53 -14.66
CA ALA A 213 -12.48 -12.93 -14.85
C ALA A 213 -12.16 -13.33 -16.28
N LYS A 214 -13.12 -13.92 -17.04
CA LYS A 214 -12.90 -14.36 -18.41
C LYS A 214 -12.98 -13.25 -19.44
N THR A 215 -13.89 -12.28 -19.22
CA THR A 215 -14.23 -11.28 -20.24
C THR A 215 -13.79 -9.87 -19.92
N GLY A 216 -13.49 -9.59 -18.63
CA GLY A 216 -13.21 -8.24 -18.16
C GLY A 216 -14.44 -7.35 -18.06
N GLU A 217 -15.66 -7.90 -18.24
CA GLU A 217 -16.88 -7.13 -18.09
C GLU A 217 -17.10 -6.72 -16.63
N ILE A 218 -17.44 -5.44 -16.39
CA ILE A 218 -17.72 -4.93 -15.04
C ILE A 218 -19.08 -5.45 -14.59
N LYS A 219 -19.08 -6.27 -13.52
CA LYS A 219 -20.30 -6.85 -12.92
C LYS A 219 -20.98 -5.87 -11.98
N TRP A 220 -20.20 -5.22 -11.10
CA TRP A 220 -20.71 -4.24 -10.15
C TRP A 220 -19.57 -3.34 -9.66
N ARG A 221 -19.95 -2.20 -9.06
CA ARG A 221 -19.09 -1.30 -8.32
C ARG A 221 -19.69 -0.97 -6.99
N TRP A 222 -18.88 -0.90 -5.95
CA TRP A 222 -19.27 -0.39 -4.65
C TRP A 222 -18.42 0.86 -4.34
N PHE A 223 -19.10 1.97 -4.00
CA PHE A 223 -18.42 3.24 -3.75
C PHE A 223 -18.18 3.40 -2.25
N THR A 224 -16.94 3.71 -1.86
CA THR A 224 -16.55 4.02 -0.48
C THR A 224 -17.09 5.37 -0.03
N LEU A 225 -17.45 6.24 -0.98
CA LEU A 225 -18.03 7.55 -0.74
C LEU A 225 -19.48 7.54 -1.20
N PRO A 226 -20.44 7.66 -0.27
CA PRO A 226 -21.85 7.54 -0.59
C PRO A 226 -22.37 8.75 -1.38
N ALA A 227 -23.26 8.51 -2.34
CA ALA A 227 -24.05 9.56 -2.93
C ALA A 227 -25.17 10.00 -1.95
N PRO A 228 -25.78 11.19 -2.13
CA PRO A 228 -26.89 11.63 -1.32
C PRO A 228 -28.01 10.59 -1.25
N GLY A 229 -28.41 10.20 -0.03
CA GLY A 229 -29.44 9.17 0.22
C GLY A 229 -28.91 7.73 0.28
N GLU A 230 -27.66 7.46 -0.11
CA GLU A 230 -27.03 6.17 0.14
C GLU A 230 -26.58 6.04 1.61
N LYS A 231 -26.45 4.80 2.09
CA LYS A 231 -25.96 4.50 3.45
C LYS A 231 -24.61 5.17 3.70
N GLY A 232 -24.48 5.89 4.83
CA GLY A 232 -23.30 6.66 5.21
C GLY A 232 -23.36 8.13 4.76
N SER A 233 -24.28 8.52 3.87
CA SER A 233 -24.41 9.91 3.43
C SER A 233 -24.85 10.86 4.55
N GLU A 234 -25.47 10.35 5.59
CA GLU A 234 -25.84 11.07 6.81
C GLU A 234 -24.62 11.56 7.63
N THR A 235 -23.43 11.03 7.36
CA THR A 235 -22.18 11.42 8.00
C THR A 235 -21.38 12.47 7.21
N TRP A 236 -21.99 13.02 6.16
CA TRP A 236 -21.45 14.07 5.30
C TRP A 236 -22.37 15.29 5.31
N PRO A 237 -21.86 16.51 5.05
CA PRO A 237 -22.70 17.70 5.03
C PRO A 237 -23.83 17.61 4.01
N ALA A 238 -25.05 17.80 4.47
CA ALA A 238 -26.24 17.73 3.61
C ALA A 238 -26.21 18.84 2.53
N GLY A 239 -26.68 18.51 1.31
CA GLY A 239 -26.77 19.45 0.22
C GLY A 239 -25.44 19.81 -0.44
N THR A 240 -24.37 19.10 -0.14
CA THR A 240 -23.05 19.26 -0.76
C THR A 240 -22.66 18.04 -1.60
N ASP A 241 -21.63 18.19 -2.42
CA ASP A 241 -21.04 17.13 -3.24
C ASP A 241 -19.65 16.67 -2.73
N HIS A 242 -19.29 17.01 -1.48
CA HIS A 242 -17.96 16.70 -0.93
C HIS A 242 -17.67 15.21 -0.89
N SER A 243 -18.68 14.37 -0.61
CA SER A 243 -18.52 12.91 -0.67
C SER A 243 -18.20 12.40 -2.08
N MET A 244 -18.52 13.12 -3.15
CA MET A 244 -18.25 12.68 -4.53
C MET A 244 -16.80 12.86 -4.94
N ARG A 245 -15.97 13.57 -4.15
CA ARG A 245 -14.54 13.87 -4.36
C ARG A 245 -13.71 13.77 -3.08
N GLY A 246 -14.19 12.98 -2.14
CA GLY A 246 -13.60 12.83 -0.80
C GLY A 246 -12.49 11.77 -0.68
N GLY A 247 -11.85 11.33 -1.76
CA GLY A 247 -10.78 10.34 -1.70
C GLY A 247 -11.25 8.92 -1.38
N ALA A 248 -10.95 8.42 -0.19
CA ALA A 248 -11.34 7.10 0.33
C ALA A 248 -11.02 5.94 -0.62
N ALA A 249 -9.81 5.92 -1.17
CA ALA A 249 -9.35 4.92 -2.12
C ALA A 249 -9.18 3.53 -1.48
N ILE A 250 -9.37 2.46 -2.26
CA ILE A 250 -9.05 1.09 -1.86
C ILE A 250 -7.77 0.70 -2.61
N TRP A 251 -6.64 0.83 -1.95
CA TRP A 251 -5.32 0.61 -2.55
C TRP A 251 -4.53 -0.54 -1.91
N ASN A 252 -5.25 -1.42 -1.21
CA ASN A 252 -4.77 -2.68 -0.65
C ASN A 252 -5.50 -3.88 -1.28
N THR A 253 -4.95 -5.09 -1.08
CA THR A 253 -5.54 -6.33 -1.61
C THR A 253 -6.64 -6.82 -0.67
N PRO A 254 -7.86 -7.08 -1.16
CA PRO A 254 -8.96 -7.63 -0.37
C PRO A 254 -8.68 -9.05 0.15
N ALA A 255 -9.47 -9.48 1.14
CA ALA A 255 -9.55 -10.87 1.62
C ALA A 255 -10.97 -11.41 1.47
N VAL A 256 -11.14 -12.74 1.43
CA VAL A 256 -12.45 -13.40 1.34
C VAL A 256 -12.56 -14.51 2.37
N ASP A 257 -13.70 -14.58 3.06
CA ASP A 257 -14.13 -15.77 3.77
C ASP A 257 -15.17 -16.52 2.91
N PRO A 258 -14.79 -17.65 2.29
CA PRO A 258 -15.69 -18.42 1.43
C PRO A 258 -16.88 -19.05 2.16
N GLU A 259 -16.77 -19.31 3.47
CA GLU A 259 -17.85 -19.90 4.28
C GLU A 259 -18.94 -18.88 4.57
N LEU A 260 -18.53 -17.63 4.84
CA LEU A 260 -19.44 -16.52 5.07
C LEU A 260 -19.90 -15.87 3.77
N GLY A 261 -19.20 -16.10 2.66
CA GLY A 261 -19.42 -15.43 1.38
C GLY A 261 -19.14 -13.93 1.42
N LEU A 262 -18.25 -13.50 2.34
CA LEU A 262 -17.92 -12.11 2.57
C LEU A 262 -16.53 -11.76 2.03
N LEU A 263 -16.47 -10.58 1.41
CA LEU A 263 -15.26 -9.92 0.92
C LEU A 263 -14.94 -8.76 1.86
N TYR A 264 -13.66 -8.62 2.26
CA TYR A 264 -13.18 -7.63 3.21
C TYR A 264 -12.04 -6.82 2.64
N PHE A 265 -12.03 -5.53 2.94
CA PHE A 265 -10.96 -4.61 2.55
C PHE A 265 -10.87 -3.44 3.51
N ALA A 266 -9.75 -2.74 3.45
CA ALA A 266 -9.54 -1.50 4.17
C ALA A 266 -9.64 -0.31 3.21
N VAL A 267 -10.08 0.84 3.72
CA VAL A 267 -10.37 2.06 2.96
C VAL A 267 -9.44 3.17 3.42
N GLY A 268 -8.89 3.91 2.46
CA GLY A 268 -8.01 5.04 2.69
C GLY A 268 -8.69 6.26 3.32
N ASN A 269 -7.89 7.29 3.54
CA ASN A 269 -8.26 8.55 4.17
C ASN A 269 -9.33 9.34 3.40
N CYS A 270 -9.93 10.33 4.08
CA CYS A 270 -10.79 11.33 3.43
C CYS A 270 -9.93 12.41 2.74
N GLY A 271 -10.40 12.88 1.59
CA GLY A 271 -9.92 14.10 0.94
C GLY A 271 -10.83 15.31 1.20
N PRO A 272 -10.28 16.54 1.24
CA PRO A 272 -8.85 16.83 1.27
C PRO A 272 -8.20 16.35 2.58
N ASP A 273 -6.98 15.80 2.47
CA ASP A 273 -6.32 15.01 3.53
C ASP A 273 -6.13 15.80 4.83
N TYR A 274 -5.80 17.11 4.71
CA TYR A 274 -5.43 17.99 5.82
C TYR A 274 -6.42 19.14 6.07
N ASP A 275 -7.58 19.13 5.42
CA ASP A 275 -8.65 20.13 5.59
C ASP A 275 -10.03 19.47 5.75
N GLY A 276 -10.46 19.32 7.00
CA GLY A 276 -11.79 18.81 7.37
C GLY A 276 -12.89 19.86 7.39
N SER A 277 -12.56 21.15 7.25
CA SER A 277 -13.47 22.27 7.50
C SER A 277 -14.77 22.24 6.66
N MET A 278 -14.71 21.64 5.49
CA MET A 278 -15.85 21.58 4.55
C MET A 278 -16.62 20.26 4.58
N ARG A 279 -16.19 19.26 5.36
CA ARG A 279 -16.76 17.91 5.37
C ARG A 279 -17.19 17.45 6.78
N GLU A 280 -17.89 18.33 7.52
CA GLU A 280 -18.39 18.04 8.86
C GLU A 280 -19.07 16.67 8.96
N GLY A 281 -18.84 15.94 10.08
CA GLY A 281 -19.32 14.60 10.35
C GLY A 281 -18.20 13.56 10.26
N ASP A 282 -18.51 12.29 10.53
CA ASP A 282 -17.53 11.20 10.61
C ASP A 282 -16.99 10.76 9.24
N ASN A 283 -17.65 11.13 8.15
CA ASN A 283 -17.26 10.91 6.76
C ASN A 283 -17.12 9.42 6.39
N LEU A 284 -18.17 8.62 6.60
CA LEU A 284 -18.17 7.22 6.15
C LEU A 284 -18.05 7.12 4.62
N PHE A 285 -17.27 6.14 4.09
CA PHE A 285 -16.55 5.05 4.77
C PHE A 285 -15.02 5.26 4.74
N CYS A 286 -14.57 6.50 4.87
CA CYS A 286 -13.12 6.74 5.00
C CYS A 286 -12.54 5.96 6.20
N THR A 287 -11.27 5.58 6.11
CA THR A 287 -10.47 5.01 7.20
C THR A 287 -11.17 3.84 7.90
N SER A 288 -11.77 2.95 7.11
CA SER A 288 -12.64 1.89 7.63
C SER A 288 -12.23 0.51 7.13
N MET A 289 -12.44 -0.51 7.94
CA MET A 289 -12.60 -1.87 7.45
C MET A 289 -14.05 -2.06 7.00
N VAL A 290 -14.23 -2.64 5.82
CA VAL A 290 -15.56 -2.86 5.20
C VAL A 290 -15.72 -4.31 4.79
N ALA A 291 -16.92 -4.86 4.99
CA ALA A 291 -17.34 -6.16 4.48
C ALA A 291 -18.49 -6.03 3.52
N LEU A 292 -18.39 -6.72 2.38
CA LEU A 292 -19.45 -6.86 1.37
C LEU A 292 -19.74 -8.32 1.11
N LYS A 293 -20.94 -8.65 0.59
CA LYS A 293 -21.18 -9.94 -0.02
C LYS A 293 -20.34 -10.07 -1.30
N ALA A 294 -19.45 -11.05 -1.37
CA ALA A 294 -18.47 -11.17 -2.44
C ALA A 294 -19.13 -11.22 -3.84
N LYS A 295 -20.23 -11.94 -4.02
CA LYS A 295 -20.86 -12.10 -5.34
C LYS A 295 -21.63 -10.87 -5.84
N THR A 296 -22.24 -10.10 -4.92
CA THR A 296 -23.20 -9.06 -5.28
C THR A 296 -22.73 -7.64 -4.98
N GLY A 297 -21.68 -7.47 -4.15
CA GLY A 297 -21.25 -6.17 -3.67
C GLY A 297 -22.19 -5.55 -2.63
N GLU A 298 -23.21 -6.30 -2.14
CA GLU A 298 -24.07 -5.82 -1.08
C GLU A 298 -23.31 -5.59 0.22
N TYR A 299 -23.55 -4.43 0.85
CA TYR A 299 -22.96 -4.06 2.13
C TYR A 299 -23.39 -5.04 3.24
N ALA A 300 -22.39 -5.48 4.05
CA ALA A 300 -22.63 -6.32 5.23
C ALA A 300 -22.38 -5.54 6.53
N TRP A 301 -21.16 -5.02 6.74
CA TRP A 301 -20.79 -4.23 7.90
C TRP A 301 -19.55 -3.37 7.63
N HIS A 302 -19.28 -2.41 8.52
CA HIS A 302 -18.03 -1.66 8.57
C HIS A 302 -17.59 -1.39 10.01
N PHE A 303 -16.33 -1.01 10.16
CA PHE A 303 -15.78 -0.43 11.38
C PHE A 303 -14.85 0.71 10.99
N GLN A 304 -15.14 1.93 11.43
CA GLN A 304 -14.32 3.10 11.17
C GLN A 304 -13.22 3.22 12.22
N GLN A 305 -11.97 3.35 11.78
CA GLN A 305 -10.79 3.42 12.66
C GLN A 305 -10.44 4.85 13.06
N VAL A 306 -10.80 5.83 12.23
CA VAL A 306 -10.59 7.26 12.50
C VAL A 306 -11.82 8.03 12.04
N HIS A 307 -12.48 8.70 12.99
CA HIS A 307 -13.59 9.61 12.70
C HIS A 307 -13.04 10.93 12.19
N HIS A 308 -13.66 11.49 11.13
CA HIS A 308 -13.29 12.79 10.59
C HIS A 308 -11.76 12.97 10.43
N ASP A 309 -11.13 12.04 9.72
CA ASP A 309 -9.67 12.03 9.56
C ASP A 309 -9.16 13.30 8.87
N ILE A 310 -8.23 14.00 9.52
CA ILE A 310 -7.51 15.18 9.00
C ILE A 310 -5.99 14.98 8.99
N TRP A 311 -5.51 13.76 9.26
CA TRP A 311 -4.09 13.44 9.42
C TRP A 311 -3.54 12.53 8.32
N ASP A 312 -4.37 12.14 7.34
CA ASP A 312 -4.01 11.14 6.33
C ASP A 312 -3.76 9.76 7.00
N TYR A 313 -4.62 9.36 7.94
CA TYR A 313 -4.49 8.11 8.69
C TYR A 313 -5.27 6.96 8.08
N ASP A 314 -4.92 6.58 6.85
CA ASP A 314 -5.52 5.42 6.16
C ASP A 314 -5.66 4.17 7.04
N ALA A 315 -6.70 3.38 6.80
CA ALA A 315 -6.63 1.95 6.98
C ALA A 315 -5.86 1.36 5.78
N ALA A 316 -4.56 1.21 5.94
CA ALA A 316 -3.63 1.09 4.81
C ALA A 316 -3.22 -0.34 4.49
N SER A 317 -3.04 -1.20 5.52
CA SER A 317 -2.56 -2.56 5.29
C SER A 317 -3.68 -3.47 4.78
N PRO A 318 -3.35 -4.53 4.03
CA PRO A 318 -4.33 -5.56 3.71
C PRO A 318 -4.91 -6.16 4.98
N VAL A 319 -6.23 -6.32 5.02
CA VAL A 319 -6.89 -7.04 6.14
C VAL A 319 -6.45 -8.50 6.17
N VAL A 320 -6.28 -9.04 7.37
CA VAL A 320 -5.86 -10.43 7.62
C VAL A 320 -6.96 -11.19 8.34
N LEU A 321 -7.39 -12.32 7.77
CA LEU A 321 -8.38 -13.19 8.41
C LEU A 321 -7.67 -14.33 9.15
N PHE A 322 -8.16 -14.63 10.35
CA PHE A 322 -7.63 -15.71 11.18
C PHE A 322 -8.71 -16.32 12.08
N ASP A 323 -8.52 -17.56 12.47
CA ASP A 323 -9.35 -18.22 13.48
C ASP A 323 -8.55 -18.36 14.77
N THR A 324 -9.21 -18.13 15.89
CA THR A 324 -8.58 -18.17 17.21
C THR A 324 -9.57 -18.61 18.28
N VAL A 325 -9.09 -18.78 19.51
CA VAL A 325 -9.93 -19.06 20.67
C VAL A 325 -9.72 -17.95 21.69
N ILE A 326 -10.79 -17.22 22.03
CA ILE A 326 -10.82 -16.19 23.06
C ILE A 326 -11.85 -16.59 24.11
N ASP A 327 -11.47 -16.59 25.38
CA ASP A 327 -12.30 -17.00 26.51
C ASP A 327 -12.96 -18.39 26.32
N GLY A 328 -12.18 -19.33 25.75
CA GLY A 328 -12.63 -20.70 25.48
C GLY A 328 -13.59 -20.85 24.31
N GLN A 329 -13.92 -19.78 23.60
CA GLN A 329 -14.83 -19.78 22.46
C GLN A 329 -14.09 -19.61 21.11
N PRO A 330 -14.39 -20.44 20.09
CA PRO A 330 -13.91 -20.22 18.74
C PRO A 330 -14.37 -18.86 18.21
N ARG A 331 -13.46 -18.10 17.60
CA ARG A 331 -13.71 -16.78 17.03
C ARG A 331 -13.16 -16.70 15.60
N LYS A 332 -13.93 -16.06 14.73
CA LYS A 332 -13.52 -15.71 13.38
C LYS A 332 -12.99 -14.27 13.38
N GLY A 333 -11.67 -14.13 13.48
CA GLY A 333 -11.02 -12.82 13.58
C GLY A 333 -10.71 -12.18 12.22
N ILE A 334 -10.70 -10.85 12.20
CA ILE A 334 -10.10 -10.01 11.17
C ILE A 334 -9.26 -8.95 11.85
N ALA A 335 -8.06 -8.71 11.34
CA ALA A 335 -7.18 -7.66 11.83
C ALA A 335 -6.69 -6.74 10.71
N GLU A 336 -6.44 -5.48 11.06
CA GLU A 336 -5.81 -4.48 10.20
C GLU A 336 -4.92 -3.58 11.05
N ALA A 337 -3.74 -3.26 10.53
CA ALA A 337 -2.79 -2.35 11.16
C ALA A 337 -2.87 -0.96 10.48
N GLY A 338 -3.67 -0.07 11.05
CA GLY A 338 -3.90 1.28 10.54
C GLY A 338 -2.72 2.22 10.74
N ARG A 339 -2.70 3.34 10.00
CA ARG A 339 -1.65 4.39 10.12
C ARG A 339 -1.56 4.99 11.52
N THR A 340 -2.57 4.83 12.36
CA THR A 340 -2.55 5.19 13.78
C THR A 340 -1.46 4.47 14.59
N GLY A 341 -0.89 3.38 14.05
CA GLY A 341 0.07 2.52 14.76
C GLY A 341 -0.59 1.54 15.73
N TRP A 342 -1.90 1.38 15.66
CA TRP A 342 -2.68 0.38 16.37
C TRP A 342 -3.09 -0.76 15.45
N VAL A 343 -3.30 -1.95 16.03
CA VAL A 343 -3.93 -3.08 15.36
C VAL A 343 -5.39 -3.16 15.80
N TYR A 344 -6.32 -3.10 14.85
CA TYR A 344 -7.75 -3.24 15.08
C TYR A 344 -8.16 -4.69 14.86
N ILE A 345 -8.65 -5.37 15.91
CA ILE A 345 -9.01 -6.80 15.88
C ILE A 345 -10.51 -6.96 16.11
N LEU A 346 -11.21 -7.44 15.07
CA LEU A 346 -12.68 -7.54 15.05
C LEU A 346 -13.14 -8.97 14.76
N ASP A 347 -14.41 -9.24 15.09
CA ASP A 347 -15.13 -10.41 14.60
C ASP A 347 -15.54 -10.20 13.14
N ARG A 348 -14.97 -10.99 12.21
CA ARG A 348 -15.24 -10.83 10.79
C ARG A 348 -16.66 -11.16 10.36
N THR A 349 -17.47 -11.79 11.24
CA THR A 349 -18.87 -12.09 10.95
C THR A 349 -19.76 -10.86 11.05
N ASN A 350 -19.37 -9.85 11.84
CA ASN A 350 -20.26 -8.72 12.17
C ASN A 350 -19.55 -7.39 12.42
N GLY A 351 -18.21 -7.31 12.35
CA GLY A 351 -17.41 -6.10 12.54
C GLY A 351 -17.28 -5.61 13.98
N LYS A 352 -17.71 -6.37 14.97
CA LYS A 352 -17.60 -5.96 16.38
C LYS A 352 -16.20 -6.27 16.92
N PRO A 353 -15.64 -5.43 17.82
CA PRO A 353 -14.36 -5.68 18.46
C PRO A 353 -14.33 -7.04 19.20
N LEU A 354 -13.28 -7.84 18.97
CA LEU A 354 -13.04 -9.09 19.68
C LEU A 354 -12.38 -8.87 21.04
N ILE A 355 -11.50 -7.87 21.18
CA ILE A 355 -10.71 -7.61 22.39
C ILE A 355 -11.22 -6.36 23.10
N GLY A 356 -11.78 -5.45 22.38
CA GLY A 356 -12.29 -4.18 22.89
C GLY A 356 -11.63 -3.00 22.19
N ILE A 357 -12.46 -2.01 21.89
CA ILE A 357 -12.09 -0.71 21.36
C ILE A 357 -12.93 0.31 22.08
N ASN A 358 -12.30 1.34 22.65
CA ASN A 358 -12.95 2.34 23.46
C ASN A 358 -12.96 3.68 22.72
N GLU A 359 -14.12 4.31 22.64
CA GLU A 359 -14.23 5.73 22.26
C GLU A 359 -13.60 6.59 23.34
N LYS A 360 -12.55 7.34 23.02
CA LYS A 360 -11.86 8.23 23.94
C LYS A 360 -11.93 9.68 23.46
N PRO A 361 -12.22 10.64 24.37
CA PRO A 361 -12.13 12.06 24.04
C PRO A 361 -10.75 12.44 23.51
N VAL A 362 -10.72 13.30 22.48
CA VAL A 362 -9.50 13.80 21.85
C VAL A 362 -9.51 15.33 21.77
N PRO A 363 -8.35 16.00 21.64
CA PRO A 363 -8.27 17.44 21.44
C PRO A 363 -9.08 17.88 20.22
N GLN A 364 -9.68 19.08 20.31
CA GLN A 364 -10.60 19.62 19.31
C GLN A 364 -10.02 20.84 18.60
N GLU A 365 -10.24 20.95 17.29
CA GLU A 365 -10.07 22.17 16.49
C GLU A 365 -11.42 22.49 15.82
N PRO A 366 -12.16 23.48 16.36
CA PRO A 366 -13.49 23.79 15.85
C PRO A 366 -13.53 24.22 14.37
N LYS A 367 -12.47 24.83 13.86
CA LYS A 367 -12.37 25.23 12.46
C LYS A 367 -12.25 24.03 11.54
N GLN A 368 -11.58 22.96 12.00
CA GLN A 368 -11.49 21.66 11.31
C GLN A 368 -12.73 20.78 11.53
N LYS A 369 -13.62 21.14 12.48
CA LYS A 369 -14.81 20.35 12.85
C LYS A 369 -14.47 18.91 13.26
N THR A 370 -13.39 18.76 14.02
CA THR A 370 -12.87 17.46 14.47
C THR A 370 -13.88 16.67 15.28
N ALA A 371 -13.84 15.35 15.17
CA ALA A 371 -14.66 14.43 15.95
C ALA A 371 -14.33 14.53 17.46
N ALA A 372 -15.34 14.45 18.32
CA ALA A 372 -15.16 14.61 19.78
C ALA A 372 -14.40 13.43 20.42
N THR A 373 -14.54 12.24 19.85
CA THR A 373 -13.88 11.00 20.31
C THR A 373 -13.25 10.26 19.14
N GLN A 374 -12.34 9.33 19.48
CA GLN A 374 -11.71 8.43 18.52
C GLN A 374 -11.62 7.02 19.10
N PRO A 375 -11.75 5.97 18.26
CA PRO A 375 -11.70 4.58 18.68
C PRO A 375 -10.27 4.12 18.97
N ILE A 376 -9.96 3.88 20.24
CA ILE A 376 -8.65 3.41 20.69
C ILE A 376 -8.75 1.93 21.08
N PRO A 377 -8.01 1.02 20.41
CA PRO A 377 -7.98 -0.39 20.78
C PRO A 377 -7.44 -0.62 22.20
N VAL A 378 -7.94 -1.65 22.85
CA VAL A 378 -7.34 -2.18 24.09
C VAL A 378 -6.12 -3.01 23.69
N GLY A 379 -4.97 -2.76 24.35
CA GLY A 379 -3.70 -3.42 24.04
C GLY A 379 -2.54 -2.42 24.00
N ASP A 380 -1.57 -2.69 23.14
CA ASP A 380 -0.36 -1.88 23.00
C ASP A 380 -0.24 -1.32 21.56
N PRO A 381 0.12 -0.04 21.39
CA PRO A 381 0.47 0.49 20.06
C PRO A 381 1.84 -0.05 19.62
N THR A 382 2.01 -0.22 18.30
CA THR A 382 3.24 -0.76 17.73
C THR A 382 4.37 0.26 17.61
N VAL A 383 4.05 1.55 17.77
CA VAL A 383 4.98 2.69 17.70
C VAL A 383 4.62 3.73 18.77
N PRO A 384 5.58 4.59 19.20
CA PRO A 384 5.29 5.71 20.09
C PRO A 384 4.21 6.62 19.52
N GLN A 385 3.32 7.10 20.39
CA GLN A 385 2.10 7.82 20.03
C GLN A 385 2.19 9.34 20.22
N CYS A 386 3.31 9.86 20.73
CA CYS A 386 3.51 11.29 21.00
C CYS A 386 4.82 11.78 20.42
N ALA A 387 4.81 12.98 19.84
CA ALA A 387 5.99 13.65 19.32
C ALA A 387 6.81 14.24 20.49
N GLU A 388 8.12 14.20 20.38
CA GLU A 388 9.01 14.98 21.23
C GLU A 388 9.06 16.43 20.74
N LYS A 389 9.15 17.39 21.64
CA LYS A 389 9.25 18.83 21.30
C LYS A 389 10.57 19.09 20.57
N MET A 390 10.50 19.82 19.47
CA MET A 390 11.65 20.18 18.65
C MET A 390 11.78 21.69 18.50
N PRO A 391 13.00 22.26 18.37
CA PRO A 391 13.21 23.67 18.09
C PRO A 391 12.46 24.13 16.84
N GLY A 392 11.81 25.29 16.90
CA GLY A 392 11.02 25.85 15.79
C GLY A 392 9.57 25.38 15.73
N TYR A 393 9.13 24.56 16.68
CA TYR A 393 7.74 24.13 16.82
C TYR A 393 7.24 24.43 18.23
N ASP A 394 6.24 25.28 18.34
CA ASP A 394 5.67 25.69 19.64
C ASP A 394 4.81 24.58 20.25
N GLU A 395 4.16 23.78 19.39
CA GLU A 395 3.28 22.70 19.79
C GLU A 395 3.80 21.33 19.31
N ALA A 396 3.78 20.36 20.24
CA ALA A 396 4.05 18.97 19.99
C ALA A 396 2.97 18.11 20.66
N GLY A 397 2.35 17.23 19.88
CA GLY A 397 1.20 16.47 20.32
C GLY A 397 1.33 14.98 20.06
N CYS A 398 0.34 14.26 20.59
CA CYS A 398 0.15 12.82 20.40
C CYS A 398 -0.79 12.53 19.22
N LEU A 399 -1.00 11.25 18.93
CA LEU A 399 -2.02 10.78 18.01
C LEU A 399 -3.34 11.57 18.20
N TYR A 400 -3.94 12.04 17.11
CA TYR A 400 -5.15 12.85 17.06
C TYR A 400 -5.03 14.27 17.60
N THR A 401 -3.81 14.80 17.85
CA THR A 401 -3.66 16.24 18.08
C THR A 401 -3.98 16.99 16.78
N PRO A 402 -4.99 17.88 16.78
CA PRO A 402 -5.40 18.60 15.58
C PRO A 402 -4.48 19.79 15.29
N PHE A 403 -4.65 20.40 14.15
CA PHE A 403 -3.87 21.55 13.67
C PHE A 403 -4.77 22.48 12.82
N TRP A 404 -4.29 23.69 12.58
CA TRP A 404 -4.88 24.63 11.63
C TRP A 404 -3.79 25.21 10.73
N GLU A 405 -3.66 26.53 10.65
CA GLU A 405 -2.70 27.22 9.78
C GLU A 405 -1.30 27.36 10.42
N THR A 406 -1.17 27.12 11.73
CA THR A 406 0.12 27.02 12.41
C THR A 406 0.56 25.55 12.42
N PRO A 407 1.81 25.23 12.04
CA PRO A 407 2.30 23.86 12.06
C PRO A 407 2.32 23.25 13.46
N VAL A 408 1.72 22.07 13.63
CA VAL A 408 1.70 21.28 14.87
C VAL A 408 2.46 19.99 14.65
N LEU A 409 3.43 19.70 15.52
CA LEU A 409 4.22 18.48 15.47
C LEU A 409 3.44 17.31 16.07
N VAL A 410 3.18 16.26 15.31
CA VAL A 410 2.39 15.09 15.75
C VAL A 410 3.13 13.78 15.44
N GLN A 411 2.96 12.79 16.30
CA GLN A 411 3.42 11.42 16.10
C GLN A 411 2.29 10.44 16.47
N PRO A 412 2.05 9.43 15.61
CA PRO A 412 2.66 9.13 14.31
C PRO A 412 2.48 10.23 13.27
N SER A 413 3.38 10.30 12.28
CA SER A 413 3.24 11.20 11.11
C SER A 413 2.09 10.75 10.19
N GLY A 414 1.73 11.53 9.18
CA GLY A 414 0.74 11.14 8.16
C GLY A 414 1.19 9.95 7.28
N ILE A 415 2.50 9.64 7.22
CA ILE A 415 2.93 8.35 6.63
C ILE A 415 2.47 7.17 7.50
N GLY A 416 2.14 7.44 8.76
CA GLY A 416 1.60 6.48 9.71
C GLY A 416 2.64 5.80 10.59
N GLY A 417 2.16 5.22 11.68
CA GLY A 417 2.90 4.25 12.49
C GLY A 417 3.04 2.90 11.78
N THR A 418 2.05 2.53 10.97
CA THR A 418 2.08 1.43 9.99
C THR A 418 1.65 1.97 8.63
N ASN A 419 1.76 1.18 7.55
CA ASN A 419 1.34 1.58 6.23
C ASN A 419 0.90 0.33 5.43
N TRP A 420 1.03 0.33 4.09
CA TRP A 420 0.58 -0.74 3.18
C TRP A 420 1.20 -2.12 3.42
N SER A 421 2.32 -2.20 4.14
CA SER A 421 3.07 -3.45 4.34
C SER A 421 2.19 -4.54 4.94
N PRO A 422 2.05 -5.70 4.29
CA PRO A 422 1.18 -6.76 4.80
C PRO A 422 1.70 -7.33 6.12
N MET A 423 0.76 -7.58 7.02
CA MET A 423 0.96 -8.11 8.38
C MET A 423 0.58 -9.60 8.37
N PRO A 424 1.53 -10.56 8.41
CA PRO A 424 1.18 -11.97 8.48
C PRO A 424 0.63 -12.38 9.83
N TYR A 425 -0.16 -13.46 9.84
CA TYR A 425 -0.61 -14.15 11.05
C TYR A 425 -0.06 -15.57 11.08
N SER A 426 0.52 -15.98 12.21
CA SER A 426 0.95 -17.35 12.45
C SER A 426 -0.04 -18.09 13.34
N PRO A 427 -0.64 -19.19 12.89
CA PRO A 427 -1.47 -20.04 13.76
C PRO A 427 -0.63 -20.76 14.83
N ASP A 428 0.68 -20.96 14.60
CA ASP A 428 1.57 -21.67 15.53
C ASP A 428 1.93 -20.82 16.77
N THR A 429 2.05 -19.49 16.59
CA THR A 429 2.35 -18.56 17.69
C THR A 429 1.12 -17.80 18.18
N GLY A 430 0.10 -17.65 17.32
CA GLY A 430 -1.04 -16.76 17.57
C GLY A 430 -0.69 -15.28 17.40
N TYR A 431 0.43 -14.95 16.74
CA TYR A 431 0.93 -13.58 16.59
C TYR A 431 0.66 -13.00 15.22
N LEU A 432 0.42 -11.70 15.21
CA LEU A 432 0.42 -10.81 14.04
C LEU A 432 1.77 -10.06 14.01
N TYR A 433 2.45 -10.02 12.87
CA TYR A 433 3.78 -9.40 12.76
C TYR A 433 3.71 -8.09 12.00
N VAL A 434 3.94 -6.99 12.68
CA VAL A 434 3.62 -5.63 12.24
C VAL A 434 4.90 -4.82 12.04
N PRO A 435 5.21 -4.39 10.81
CA PRO A 435 6.27 -3.41 10.57
C PRO A 435 5.78 -1.99 10.92
N GLY A 436 6.61 -1.22 11.64
CA GLY A 436 6.28 0.12 12.11
C GLY A 436 7.26 1.19 11.66
N THR A 437 6.77 2.43 11.54
CA THR A 437 7.55 3.64 11.27
C THR A 437 7.49 4.57 12.47
N VAL A 438 8.64 4.94 12.99
CA VAL A 438 8.79 5.93 14.06
C VAL A 438 9.27 7.25 13.45
N ARG A 439 8.34 8.20 13.31
CA ARG A 439 8.60 9.51 12.73
C ARG A 439 7.53 10.50 13.20
N SER A 440 7.95 11.71 13.57
CA SER A 440 7.05 12.85 13.76
C SER A 440 6.96 13.68 12.48
N SER A 441 5.84 14.37 12.28
CA SER A 441 5.70 15.40 11.25
C SER A 441 4.96 16.62 11.77
N ALA A 442 5.30 17.78 11.24
CA ALA A 442 4.56 18.99 11.40
C ALA A 442 3.43 19.05 10.39
N PHE A 443 2.20 19.07 10.86
CA PHE A 443 1.00 19.16 10.04
C PHE A 443 0.54 20.61 9.94
N VAL A 444 0.08 21.00 8.76
CA VAL A 444 -0.45 22.33 8.51
C VAL A 444 -1.58 22.28 7.49
N ARG A 445 -2.64 23.00 7.75
CA ARG A 445 -3.75 23.22 6.82
C ARG A 445 -3.44 24.39 5.89
N ASN A 446 -3.69 24.21 4.59
CA ASN A 446 -3.70 25.27 3.59
C ASN A 446 -5.01 25.22 2.80
N SER A 447 -5.48 26.36 2.31
CA SER A 447 -6.64 26.35 1.42
C SER A 447 -6.27 25.68 0.09
N SER A 448 -7.15 24.82 -0.40
CA SER A 448 -7.03 24.27 -1.76
C SER A 448 -8.39 24.25 -2.44
N GLN A 449 -8.39 24.46 -3.77
CA GLN A 449 -9.57 24.31 -4.59
C GLN A 449 -9.49 23.02 -5.38
N TYR A 450 -10.60 22.30 -5.44
CA TYR A 450 -10.69 21.10 -6.26
C TYR A 450 -10.58 21.43 -7.74
N THR A 451 -9.67 20.77 -8.42
CA THR A 451 -9.57 20.72 -9.88
C THR A 451 -9.38 19.26 -10.28
N ASN A 452 -10.20 18.78 -11.21
CA ASN A 452 -10.16 17.37 -11.62
C ASN A 452 -8.75 16.96 -12.09
N GLY A 453 -8.24 15.83 -11.56
CA GLY A 453 -6.92 15.30 -11.90
C GLY A 453 -5.74 16.10 -11.30
N GLN A 454 -6.00 17.10 -10.48
CA GLN A 454 -4.98 17.85 -9.77
C GLN A 454 -4.96 17.47 -8.29
N ARG A 455 -3.81 17.66 -7.64
CA ARG A 455 -3.64 17.37 -6.22
C ARG A 455 -4.59 18.22 -5.36
N TYR A 456 -5.31 17.59 -4.44
CA TYR A 456 -6.36 18.17 -3.60
C TYR A 456 -6.22 17.70 -2.15
N THR A 457 -5.16 18.11 -1.48
CA THR A 457 -4.83 17.65 -0.11
C THR A 457 -5.23 18.63 1.00
N GLY A 458 -5.47 19.90 0.69
CA GLY A 458 -5.90 20.88 1.70
C GLY A 458 -4.83 21.21 2.75
N GLY A 459 -3.57 20.99 2.44
CA GLY A 459 -2.45 21.20 3.37
C GLY A 459 -1.32 20.22 3.13
N GLY A 460 -0.59 19.92 4.20
CA GLY A 460 0.54 18.99 4.11
C GLY A 460 1.14 18.61 5.45
N GLN A 461 2.13 17.74 5.39
CA GLN A 461 2.93 17.33 6.53
C GLN A 461 4.41 17.23 6.15
N THR A 462 5.30 17.65 7.04
CA THR A 462 6.74 17.62 6.80
C THR A 462 7.48 17.20 8.07
N ALA A 463 8.43 16.27 7.95
CA ALA A 463 9.29 15.95 9.09
C ALA A 463 10.25 17.12 9.35
N PRO A 464 10.41 17.57 10.60
CA PRO A 464 11.37 18.60 10.96
C PRO A 464 12.79 18.21 10.56
N ILE A 465 13.57 19.17 10.04
CA ILE A 465 14.97 18.94 9.74
C ILE A 465 15.72 18.49 10.99
N GLY A 466 16.49 17.42 10.88
CA GLY A 466 17.21 16.81 11.99
C GLY A 466 16.38 15.82 12.82
N SER A 467 15.09 15.66 12.55
CA SER A 467 14.28 14.67 13.28
C SER A 467 14.70 13.23 12.91
N PRO A 468 14.80 12.33 13.91
CA PRO A 468 15.12 10.93 13.65
C PRO A 468 13.99 10.22 12.91
N MET A 469 14.39 9.28 12.06
CA MET A 469 13.49 8.38 11.33
C MET A 469 13.98 6.96 11.55
N SER A 470 13.16 6.13 12.18
CA SER A 470 13.49 4.73 12.46
C SER A 470 12.25 3.85 12.33
N GLY A 471 12.34 2.60 12.72
CA GLY A 471 11.20 1.69 12.70
C GLY A 471 11.15 0.73 13.88
N THR A 472 10.06 -0.01 13.91
CA THR A 472 9.85 -1.14 14.80
C THR A 472 9.42 -2.35 13.98
N PHE A 473 9.70 -3.55 14.48
CA PHE A 473 9.06 -4.76 14.00
C PHE A 473 8.51 -5.50 15.20
N THR A 474 7.19 -5.69 15.21
CA THR A 474 6.43 -6.04 16.43
C THR A 474 5.61 -7.30 16.20
N ALA A 475 5.70 -8.27 17.11
CA ALA A 475 4.74 -9.37 17.23
C ALA A 475 3.65 -8.97 18.23
N ILE A 476 2.41 -8.95 17.76
CA ILE A 476 1.22 -8.69 18.56
C ILE A 476 0.47 -10.00 18.78
N ASP A 477 0.19 -10.32 20.03
CA ASP A 477 -0.67 -11.47 20.39
C ASP A 477 -2.11 -11.16 19.94
N ALA A 478 -2.65 -11.94 19.00
CA ALA A 478 -3.97 -11.73 18.42
C ALA A 478 -5.13 -11.97 19.41
N LYS A 479 -4.88 -12.52 20.60
CA LYS A 479 -5.90 -12.75 21.64
C LYS A 479 -5.99 -11.61 22.65
N THR A 480 -4.92 -10.84 22.81
CA THR A 480 -4.82 -9.79 23.83
C THR A 480 -4.53 -8.41 23.27
N ASN A 481 -4.15 -8.33 21.99
CA ASN A 481 -3.65 -7.13 21.31
C ASN A 481 -2.45 -6.50 22.02
N LYS A 482 -1.63 -7.30 22.72
CA LYS A 482 -0.42 -6.86 23.41
C LYS A 482 0.83 -7.29 22.69
N ILE A 483 1.90 -6.51 22.88
CA ILE A 483 3.22 -6.83 22.35
C ILE A 483 3.76 -8.10 23.02
N ALA A 484 3.99 -9.16 22.22
CA ALA A 484 4.70 -10.35 22.64
C ALA A 484 6.23 -10.11 22.60
N TRP A 485 6.72 -9.51 21.53
CA TRP A 485 8.08 -9.01 21.40
C TRP A 485 8.14 -7.86 20.38
N GLN A 486 9.16 -7.01 20.48
CA GLN A 486 9.40 -5.92 19.54
C GLN A 486 10.90 -5.70 19.37
N THR A 487 11.32 -5.53 18.10
CA THR A 487 12.67 -5.09 17.75
C THR A 487 12.62 -3.69 17.16
N LYS A 488 13.66 -2.88 17.44
CA LYS A 488 13.87 -1.59 16.78
C LYS A 488 14.68 -1.81 15.51
N THR A 489 14.30 -1.11 14.45
CA THR A 489 15.06 -1.10 13.19
C THR A 489 15.63 0.30 12.96
N PRO A 490 16.85 0.42 12.40
CA PRO A 490 17.44 1.73 12.14
C PRO A 490 16.68 2.52 11.07
N TYR A 491 15.90 1.83 10.22
CA TYR A 491 15.17 2.40 9.11
C TYR A 491 13.67 2.31 9.29
N ARG A 492 12.92 3.17 8.59
CA ARG A 492 11.47 3.09 8.49
C ARG A 492 11.09 1.80 7.74
N VAL A 493 10.22 0.99 8.29
CA VAL A 493 9.80 -0.28 7.66
C VAL A 493 8.28 -0.41 7.49
N GLY A 494 7.51 0.52 8.05
CA GLY A 494 6.04 0.49 7.95
C GLY A 494 5.50 0.78 6.53
N GLY A 495 6.27 1.40 5.66
CA GLY A 495 5.93 1.68 4.25
C GLY A 495 6.74 0.87 3.26
N GLY A 496 7.39 -0.21 3.67
CA GLY A 496 8.16 -1.13 2.84
C GLY A 496 8.44 -2.44 3.58
N GLY A 497 8.82 -3.48 2.87
CA GLY A 497 9.28 -4.73 3.47
C GLY A 497 8.23 -5.49 4.27
N GLY A 498 7.08 -5.76 3.73
CA GLY A 498 6.13 -6.70 4.35
C GLY A 498 6.78 -8.05 4.64
N SER A 499 6.15 -8.85 5.47
CA SER A 499 6.72 -10.12 5.93
C SER A 499 5.87 -11.34 5.57
N THR A 500 6.48 -12.51 5.74
CA THR A 500 5.85 -13.82 5.55
C THR A 500 6.29 -14.73 6.67
N VAL A 501 5.40 -15.55 7.19
CA VAL A 501 5.68 -16.47 8.29
C VAL A 501 5.55 -17.93 7.83
N THR A 502 6.35 -18.83 8.39
CA THR A 502 6.38 -20.25 7.99
C THR A 502 6.16 -21.20 9.15
N ALA A 503 5.70 -22.42 8.85
CA ALA A 503 5.62 -23.53 9.82
C ALA A 503 7.01 -23.97 10.32
N GLY A 504 8.10 -23.55 9.65
CA GLY A 504 9.47 -23.68 10.15
C GLY A 504 9.80 -22.76 11.31
N GLY A 505 8.84 -21.95 11.79
CA GLY A 505 9.01 -21.02 12.90
C GLY A 505 9.75 -19.74 12.55
N LEU A 506 9.74 -19.35 11.28
CA LEU A 506 10.46 -18.18 10.76
C LEU A 506 9.51 -17.04 10.41
N VAL A 507 9.97 -15.82 10.65
CA VAL A 507 9.44 -14.61 10.02
C VAL A 507 10.47 -14.09 9.02
N LEU A 508 10.09 -14.04 7.76
CA LEU A 508 10.92 -13.63 6.62
C LEU A 508 10.56 -12.20 6.22
N ARG A 509 11.55 -11.31 6.07
CA ARG A 509 11.33 -9.92 5.67
C ARG A 509 12.54 -9.30 4.99
N GLY A 510 12.31 -8.26 4.23
CA GLY A 510 13.37 -7.40 3.72
C GLY A 510 13.52 -6.09 4.51
N GLU A 511 14.64 -5.41 4.31
CA GLU A 511 14.93 -4.07 4.83
C GLU A 511 15.32 -3.09 3.71
N PRO A 512 15.07 -1.79 3.90
CA PRO A 512 15.37 -0.78 2.87
C PRO A 512 16.86 -0.64 2.54
N ASP A 513 17.77 -1.11 3.41
CA ASP A 513 19.21 -1.16 3.19
C ASP A 513 19.68 -2.35 2.32
N GLY A 514 18.72 -3.13 1.82
CA GLY A 514 18.96 -4.27 0.95
C GLY A 514 19.18 -5.61 1.67
N ASN A 515 19.04 -5.65 2.99
CA ASN A 515 19.14 -6.91 3.72
C ASN A 515 17.84 -7.72 3.65
N PHE A 516 17.95 -9.01 3.34
CA PHE A 516 16.91 -10.02 3.57
C PHE A 516 17.18 -10.72 4.89
N LEU A 517 16.16 -10.82 5.74
CA LEU A 517 16.26 -11.35 7.11
C LEU A 517 15.33 -12.53 7.34
N ALA A 518 15.75 -13.44 8.22
CA ALA A 518 14.89 -14.40 8.87
C ALA A 518 15.00 -14.25 10.39
N LEU A 519 13.86 -14.11 11.05
CA LEU A 519 13.73 -13.99 12.49
C LEU A 519 13.03 -15.23 13.06
N ASP A 520 13.35 -15.59 14.30
CA ASP A 520 12.56 -16.55 15.07
C ASP A 520 11.18 -15.97 15.37
N ALA A 521 10.13 -16.66 14.96
CA ALA A 521 8.75 -16.16 15.06
C ALA A 521 8.28 -15.96 16.51
N LYS A 522 8.81 -16.71 17.48
CA LYS A 522 8.41 -16.63 18.89
C LYS A 522 9.14 -15.52 19.64
N THR A 523 10.38 -15.23 19.27
CA THR A 523 11.27 -14.37 20.08
C THR A 523 11.71 -13.08 19.36
N GLY A 524 11.61 -13.03 18.04
CA GLY A 524 12.13 -11.92 17.23
C GLY A 524 13.65 -11.92 17.05
N GLN A 525 14.34 -12.99 17.54
CA GLN A 525 15.79 -13.11 17.35
C GLN A 525 16.13 -13.24 15.87
N GLU A 526 17.11 -12.46 15.40
CA GLU A 526 17.66 -12.59 14.05
C GLU A 526 18.46 -13.89 13.94
N LEU A 527 18.08 -14.76 13.00
CA LEU A 527 18.71 -16.04 12.72
C LEU A 527 19.50 -16.04 11.42
N PHE A 528 19.16 -15.13 10.49
CA PHE A 528 19.80 -15.04 9.18
C PHE A 528 19.73 -13.63 8.64
N ARG A 529 20.81 -13.21 7.96
CA ARG A 529 20.93 -11.93 7.24
C ARG A 529 21.69 -12.13 5.95
N PHE A 530 21.18 -11.54 4.85
CA PHE A 530 21.79 -11.63 3.53
C PHE A 530 21.64 -10.32 2.77
N GLN A 531 22.75 -9.75 2.27
CA GLN A 531 22.73 -8.53 1.50
C GLN A 531 22.42 -8.81 0.03
N THR A 532 21.33 -8.24 -0.49
CA THR A 532 20.82 -8.46 -1.85
C THR A 532 21.33 -7.44 -2.87
N GLY A 533 21.91 -6.31 -2.42
CA GLY A 533 22.48 -5.27 -3.29
C GLY A 533 21.50 -4.16 -3.71
N PHE A 534 20.22 -4.28 -3.41
CA PHE A 534 19.15 -3.31 -3.70
C PHE A 534 18.19 -3.26 -2.53
N GLY A 535 17.41 -2.17 -2.38
CA GLY A 535 16.41 -2.09 -1.32
C GLY A 535 15.44 -3.27 -1.36
N ALA A 536 15.27 -3.97 -0.24
CA ALA A 536 14.44 -5.16 -0.12
C ALA A 536 13.08 -4.78 0.51
N ASP A 537 12.27 -4.03 -0.24
CA ASP A 537 11.03 -3.41 0.24
C ASP A 537 9.76 -4.22 -0.16
N ALA A 538 9.92 -5.42 -0.72
CA ALA A 538 8.81 -6.30 -1.09
C ALA A 538 8.62 -7.42 -0.06
N PRO A 539 7.38 -7.93 0.11
CA PRO A 539 7.13 -9.10 0.94
C PRO A 539 7.65 -10.38 0.27
N PRO A 540 8.41 -11.25 0.97
CA PRO A 540 8.87 -12.53 0.41
C PRO A 540 7.74 -13.54 0.23
N VAL A 541 7.97 -14.54 -0.64
CA VAL A 541 7.07 -15.68 -0.85
C VAL A 541 7.83 -16.99 -0.67
N VAL A 542 7.12 -18.05 -0.25
CA VAL A 542 7.68 -19.37 0.06
C VAL A 542 6.95 -20.41 -0.78
N TYR A 543 7.68 -21.26 -1.49
CA TYR A 543 7.12 -22.27 -2.37
C TYR A 543 8.03 -23.50 -2.48
N GLU A 544 7.55 -24.57 -3.12
CA GLU A 544 8.30 -25.80 -3.35
C GLU A 544 8.32 -26.18 -4.82
N VAL A 545 9.48 -26.57 -5.34
CA VAL A 545 9.62 -27.19 -6.66
C VAL A 545 10.46 -28.45 -6.53
N ASP A 546 9.98 -29.57 -7.08
CA ASP A 546 10.65 -30.87 -7.05
C ASP A 546 11.08 -31.33 -5.63
N GLY A 547 10.26 -31.02 -4.60
CA GLY A 547 10.52 -31.39 -3.22
C GLY A 547 11.59 -30.53 -2.52
N GLU A 548 12.01 -29.42 -3.09
CA GLU A 548 12.90 -28.42 -2.49
C GLU A 548 12.15 -27.13 -2.20
N GLU A 549 12.29 -26.62 -0.97
CA GLU A 549 11.70 -25.36 -0.53
C GLU A 549 12.57 -24.19 -0.96
N TYR A 550 11.90 -23.16 -1.51
CA TYR A 550 12.50 -21.91 -1.96
C TYR A 550 11.84 -20.70 -1.30
N ILE A 551 12.62 -19.66 -1.10
CA ILE A 551 12.16 -18.35 -0.63
C ILE A 551 12.56 -17.32 -1.68
N THR A 552 11.60 -16.56 -2.20
CA THR A 552 11.89 -15.49 -3.17
C THR A 552 11.48 -14.12 -2.62
N ILE A 553 12.31 -13.12 -2.86
CA ILE A 553 12.03 -11.71 -2.57
C ILE A 553 12.39 -10.85 -3.77
N ALA A 554 11.52 -9.88 -4.10
CA ALA A 554 11.84 -8.82 -5.05
C ALA A 554 12.67 -7.73 -4.36
N THR A 555 13.73 -7.28 -5.01
CA THR A 555 14.64 -6.25 -4.49
C THR A 555 14.89 -5.19 -5.55
N GLY A 556 14.39 -4.00 -5.31
CA GLY A 556 14.43 -2.90 -6.26
C GLY A 556 14.08 -1.56 -5.65
N GLY A 557 13.97 -1.54 -4.32
CA GLY A 557 13.81 -0.33 -3.53
C GLY A 557 12.40 0.23 -3.50
N ASN A 558 12.28 1.28 -2.72
CA ASN A 558 11.07 2.09 -2.56
C ASN A 558 11.45 3.57 -2.63
N SER A 559 10.85 4.28 -3.59
CA SER A 559 11.16 5.68 -3.88
C SER A 559 10.91 6.62 -2.68
N MET A 560 9.86 6.35 -1.87
CA MET A 560 9.55 7.14 -0.67
C MET A 560 10.50 6.85 0.51
N GLN A 561 11.05 5.65 0.59
CA GLN A 561 12.02 5.27 1.62
C GLN A 561 13.42 5.79 1.31
N GLY A 562 13.69 6.10 0.04
CA GLY A 562 15.04 6.43 -0.44
C GLY A 562 15.96 5.22 -0.47
N SER A 563 15.41 4.02 -0.58
CA SER A 563 16.19 2.79 -0.73
C SER A 563 16.69 2.61 -2.15
N ALA A 564 17.78 1.85 -2.31
CA ALA A 564 18.46 1.69 -3.58
C ALA A 564 17.58 0.99 -4.63
N SER A 565 17.37 1.68 -5.78
CA SER A 565 16.58 1.19 -6.90
C SER A 565 17.25 0.02 -7.63
N GLY A 566 16.44 -0.91 -8.10
CA GLY A 566 16.87 -2.09 -8.85
C GLY A 566 15.69 -2.86 -9.45
N ASP A 567 16.00 -4.00 -10.05
CA ASP A 567 15.02 -4.88 -10.71
C ASP A 567 15.34 -6.35 -10.47
N ALA A 568 15.87 -6.70 -9.31
CA ALA A 568 16.32 -8.06 -9.04
C ALA A 568 15.28 -8.88 -8.28
N LEU A 569 15.16 -10.15 -8.67
CA LEU A 569 14.53 -11.20 -7.87
C LEU A 569 15.62 -12.09 -7.31
N TRP A 570 15.61 -12.27 -5.99
CA TRP A 570 16.47 -13.20 -5.29
C TRP A 570 15.67 -14.40 -4.81
N THR A 571 16.19 -15.59 -5.11
CA THR A 571 15.64 -16.84 -4.59
C THR A 571 16.69 -17.58 -3.79
N PHE A 572 16.30 -18.06 -2.61
CA PHE A 572 17.15 -18.74 -1.64
C PHE A 572 16.70 -20.20 -1.45
N SER A 573 17.68 -21.07 -1.24
CA SER A 573 17.44 -22.46 -0.81
C SER A 573 18.60 -22.96 0.06
N LEU A 574 18.42 -24.12 0.72
CA LEU A 574 19.50 -24.78 1.47
C LEU A 574 20.63 -25.29 0.58
N LYS A 575 20.38 -25.48 -0.72
CA LYS A 575 21.35 -25.89 -1.74
C LYS A 575 21.93 -24.72 -2.53
N GLY A 576 21.51 -23.51 -2.25
CA GLY A 576 22.01 -22.29 -2.90
C GLY A 576 23.51 -22.14 -2.80
N GLN A 577 24.13 -21.45 -3.78
CA GLN A 577 25.58 -21.26 -3.85
C GLN A 577 26.01 -19.81 -3.96
N ILE A 578 25.06 -18.91 -4.29
CA ILE A 578 25.35 -17.49 -4.50
C ILE A 578 25.46 -16.79 -3.15
N GLY A 579 26.58 -16.10 -2.93
CA GLY A 579 26.82 -15.29 -1.73
C GLY A 579 26.17 -13.91 -1.79
N PRO A 580 26.25 -13.13 -0.69
CA PRO A 580 25.72 -11.78 -0.62
C PRO A 580 26.47 -10.81 -1.53
N LEU A 581 25.77 -9.75 -1.97
CA LEU A 581 26.36 -8.64 -2.71
C LEU A 581 26.89 -7.54 -1.77
N TRP A 582 27.52 -6.51 -2.36
CA TRP A 582 27.89 -5.30 -1.64
C TRP A 582 26.64 -4.53 -1.20
N ALA A 583 26.67 -3.95 0.00
CA ALA A 583 25.59 -3.13 0.49
C ALA A 583 25.45 -1.85 -0.36
N PRO A 584 24.24 -1.48 -0.78
CA PRO A 584 23.98 -0.20 -1.42
C PRO A 584 24.06 0.94 -0.40
N PRO A 585 24.04 2.21 -0.85
CA PRO A 585 23.86 3.33 0.07
C PRO A 585 22.63 3.12 0.96
N ALA A 586 22.83 3.29 2.26
CA ALA A 586 21.73 3.12 3.22
C ALA A 586 20.71 4.27 3.09
N PRO A 587 19.41 4.00 3.33
CA PRO A 587 18.38 5.03 3.38
C PRO A 587 18.65 6.04 4.49
N PRO A 588 18.12 7.28 4.38
CA PRO A 588 18.31 8.29 5.43
C PRO A 588 17.59 7.88 6.72
N THR A 589 18.28 8.06 7.85
CA THR A 589 17.75 7.84 9.20
C THR A 589 17.38 9.14 9.93
N VAL A 590 17.63 10.28 9.26
CA VAL A 590 17.33 11.63 9.75
C VAL A 590 16.69 12.42 8.61
N ALA A 591 15.65 13.21 8.90
CA ALA A 591 15.03 14.09 7.92
C ALA A 591 15.95 15.25 7.55
N GLY A 592 16.09 15.53 6.26
CA GLY A 592 16.85 16.67 5.76
C GLY A 592 17.61 16.40 4.46
N PRO A 593 18.24 17.45 3.90
CA PRO A 593 19.00 17.33 2.68
C PRO A 593 20.30 16.54 2.91
N THR A 594 20.64 15.67 2.00
CA THR A 594 21.84 14.83 2.04
C THR A 594 22.83 15.21 0.95
N GLY A 595 24.08 14.73 1.05
CA GLY A 595 25.12 14.92 0.06
C GLY A 595 26.06 16.10 0.36
N ALA A 596 27.07 16.27 -0.51
CA ALA A 596 28.06 17.34 -0.40
C ALA A 596 27.47 18.71 -0.72
N ILE A 597 28.04 19.77 -0.13
CA ILE A 597 27.68 21.16 -0.44
C ILE A 597 28.40 21.55 -1.74
N ALA A 598 27.65 21.87 -2.78
CA ALA A 598 28.17 22.41 -4.03
C ALA A 598 28.45 23.92 -3.86
N ALA A 599 29.66 24.36 -4.12
CA ALA A 599 30.04 25.77 -3.99
C ALA A 599 29.81 26.54 -5.29
N GLY A 600 29.14 27.73 -5.19
CA GLY A 600 28.91 28.63 -6.31
C GLY A 600 27.93 28.12 -7.37
N VAL A 601 27.13 27.11 -7.04
CA VAL A 601 26.09 26.58 -7.95
C VAL A 601 24.79 27.33 -7.71
N ASP A 602 24.30 28.01 -8.73
CA ASP A 602 23.05 28.81 -8.75
C ASP A 602 21.94 28.19 -9.64
N ALA A 603 22.15 26.98 -10.14
CA ALA A 603 21.19 26.23 -10.91
C ALA A 603 20.90 24.88 -10.26
N ILE A 604 19.66 24.68 -9.82
CA ILE A 604 19.19 23.45 -9.17
C ILE A 604 18.22 22.75 -10.11
N LYS A 605 18.51 21.51 -10.45
CA LYS A 605 17.63 20.64 -11.22
C LYS A 605 16.75 19.82 -10.28
N ILE A 606 15.48 19.70 -10.59
CA ILE A 606 14.53 18.86 -9.88
C ILE A 606 14.27 17.62 -10.72
N GLY A 607 14.33 16.42 -10.14
CA GLY A 607 14.15 15.17 -10.87
C GLY A 607 15.31 14.82 -11.81
N ALA A 608 16.57 15.12 -11.41
CA ALA A 608 17.76 14.89 -12.24
C ALA A 608 18.40 13.52 -12.00
N ASN A 609 19.17 13.03 -12.97
CA ASN A 609 20.03 11.84 -12.86
C ASN A 609 19.30 10.55 -12.44
N ASN A 610 18.14 10.29 -13.00
CA ASN A 610 17.25 9.15 -12.66
C ASN A 610 16.81 9.14 -11.18
N THR A 611 16.83 10.29 -10.53
CA THR A 611 16.39 10.50 -9.14
C THR A 611 15.22 11.47 -9.12
N GLU A 612 14.04 11.03 -9.59
CA GLU A 612 12.83 11.86 -9.77
C GLU A 612 12.51 12.71 -8.53
N TYR A 613 12.63 12.13 -7.35
CA TYR A 613 12.31 12.82 -6.09
C TYR A 613 13.56 13.44 -5.44
N SER A 614 14.29 14.27 -6.17
CA SER A 614 15.51 14.90 -5.66
C SER A 614 15.74 16.31 -6.19
N PHE A 615 16.51 17.09 -5.44
CA PHE A 615 17.15 18.33 -5.89
C PHE A 615 18.64 18.06 -6.20
N ALA A 616 19.13 18.53 -7.32
CA ALA A 616 20.50 18.34 -7.74
C ALA A 616 21.17 19.68 -8.13
N PRO A 617 22.11 20.23 -7.33
CA PRO A 617 22.55 19.70 -6.03
C PRO A 617 21.48 19.88 -4.94
N ALA A 618 21.40 18.92 -3.99
CA ALA A 618 20.51 19.04 -2.85
C ALA A 618 20.97 20.14 -1.86
N ARG A 619 22.26 20.46 -1.87
CA ARG A 619 22.87 21.47 -1.00
C ARG A 619 23.80 22.37 -1.82
N THR A 620 23.58 23.69 -1.77
CA THR A 620 24.44 24.67 -2.44
C THR A 620 24.86 25.80 -1.51
N ARG A 621 26.01 26.40 -1.80
CA ARG A 621 26.55 27.56 -1.10
C ARG A 621 26.77 28.68 -2.12
N ILE A 622 26.19 29.85 -1.86
CA ILE A 622 26.20 31.02 -2.76
C ILE A 622 26.52 32.29 -2.00
N LYS A 623 26.84 33.37 -2.71
CA LYS A 623 26.98 34.71 -2.14
C LYS A 623 25.64 35.40 -2.03
N SER A 624 25.53 36.33 -1.05
CA SER A 624 24.38 37.24 -0.92
C SER A 624 24.13 37.99 -2.23
N GLY A 625 22.86 38.18 -2.60
CA GLY A 625 22.42 38.78 -3.88
C GLY A 625 22.33 37.81 -5.04
N THR A 626 22.74 36.55 -4.88
CA THR A 626 22.64 35.54 -5.95
C THR A 626 21.20 35.15 -6.23
N THR A 627 20.86 35.00 -7.52
CA THR A 627 19.59 34.44 -7.97
C THR A 627 19.78 32.99 -8.31
N VAL A 628 19.05 32.09 -7.65
CA VAL A 628 19.07 30.64 -7.88
C VAL A 628 17.91 30.25 -8.78
N SER A 629 18.18 29.51 -9.85
CA SER A 629 17.19 28.94 -10.75
C SER A 629 16.84 27.51 -10.37
N PHE A 630 15.55 27.17 -10.39
CA PHE A 630 15.02 25.85 -10.17
C PHE A 630 14.34 25.36 -11.45
N THR A 631 14.84 24.27 -12.04
CA THR A 631 14.32 23.71 -13.29
C THR A 631 13.83 22.30 -13.05
N ASN A 632 12.56 22.03 -13.34
CA ASN A 632 12.06 20.67 -13.34
C ASN A 632 12.52 19.94 -14.61
N VAL A 633 13.40 18.95 -14.48
CA VAL A 633 13.87 18.07 -15.57
C VAL A 633 13.27 16.66 -15.48
N GLY A 634 12.55 16.38 -14.38
CA GLY A 634 11.85 15.13 -14.15
C GLY A 634 10.56 14.99 -14.98
N ASP A 635 9.95 13.83 -14.88
CA ASP A 635 8.73 13.51 -15.66
C ASP A 635 7.44 13.94 -14.97
N ILE A 636 7.47 14.12 -13.64
CA ILE A 636 6.30 14.53 -12.86
C ILE A 636 6.41 15.99 -12.37
N PRO A 637 5.28 16.64 -12.02
CA PRO A 637 5.30 17.99 -11.48
C PRO A 637 5.98 18.09 -10.12
N HIS A 638 6.81 19.13 -9.95
CA HIS A 638 7.54 19.45 -8.72
C HIS A 638 7.46 20.93 -8.41
N ASP A 639 7.76 21.28 -7.16
CA ASP A 639 8.03 22.69 -6.79
C ASP A 639 9.29 22.78 -5.90
N SER A 640 9.63 24.00 -5.52
CA SER A 640 10.59 24.31 -4.47
C SER A 640 9.96 25.35 -3.55
N THR A 641 9.66 24.96 -2.33
CA THR A 641 8.95 25.80 -1.36
C THR A 641 9.74 25.88 -0.05
N SER A 642 9.99 27.10 0.42
CA SER A 642 10.72 27.37 1.66
C SER A 642 9.99 26.78 2.86
N LEU A 643 10.76 26.21 3.81
CA LEU A 643 10.25 25.79 5.13
C LEU A 643 10.16 26.94 6.15
N VAL A 644 10.63 28.14 5.81
CA VAL A 644 10.58 29.31 6.66
C VAL A 644 9.32 30.12 6.37
N GLN A 645 8.51 30.41 7.40
CA GLN A 645 7.25 31.14 7.25
C GLN A 645 7.48 32.65 6.99
N ASP A 646 8.43 33.26 7.67
CA ASP A 646 8.76 34.67 7.49
C ASP A 646 9.72 34.88 6.32
N ASN A 647 9.28 35.55 5.26
CA ASN A 647 9.96 35.71 3.97
C ASN A 647 10.12 34.38 3.20
N GLY A 648 9.17 33.47 3.37
CA GLY A 648 9.10 32.23 2.59
C GLY A 648 8.90 32.50 1.10
N TRP A 649 9.38 31.60 0.27
CA TRP A 649 9.24 31.63 -1.20
C TRP A 649 8.73 30.29 -1.70
N SER A 650 8.07 30.32 -2.86
CA SER A 650 7.70 29.12 -3.61
C SER A 650 7.86 29.40 -5.10
N THR A 651 8.35 28.40 -5.82
CA THR A 651 8.35 28.43 -7.29
C THR A 651 6.96 28.24 -7.88
N GLY A 652 6.00 27.76 -7.07
CA GLY A 652 4.80 27.11 -7.58
C GLY A 652 5.17 25.79 -8.28
N VAL A 653 4.15 25.00 -8.63
CA VAL A 653 4.34 23.73 -9.32
C VAL A 653 4.90 23.95 -10.71
N LEU A 654 5.99 23.27 -11.04
CA LEU A 654 6.69 23.32 -12.32
C LEU A 654 6.46 21.99 -13.05
N THR A 655 6.02 22.07 -14.30
CA THR A 655 6.02 20.91 -15.20
C THR A 655 7.40 20.72 -15.86
N LYS A 656 7.63 19.59 -16.52
CA LYS A 656 8.91 19.26 -17.14
C LYS A 656 9.40 20.37 -18.08
N GLY A 657 10.63 20.81 -17.87
CA GLY A 657 11.30 21.86 -18.62
C GLY A 657 11.04 23.28 -18.11
N GLU A 658 10.08 23.50 -17.21
CA GLU A 658 9.83 24.81 -16.63
C GLU A 658 10.89 25.21 -15.62
N THR A 659 11.19 26.51 -15.58
CA THR A 659 12.18 27.11 -14.68
C THR A 659 11.58 28.31 -13.96
N LYS A 660 11.85 28.44 -12.67
CA LYS A 660 11.61 29.64 -11.86
C LYS A 660 12.86 29.99 -11.06
N SER A 661 13.00 31.27 -10.74
CA SER A 661 14.18 31.75 -10.02
C SER A 661 13.79 32.46 -8.75
N VAL A 662 14.65 32.32 -7.73
CA VAL A 662 14.51 32.93 -6.41
C VAL A 662 15.80 33.69 -6.08
N LYS A 663 15.70 34.96 -5.67
CA LYS A 663 16.83 35.78 -5.25
C LYS A 663 17.06 35.66 -3.75
N PHE A 664 18.32 35.48 -3.34
CA PHE A 664 18.74 35.34 -1.94
C PHE A 664 19.59 36.52 -1.52
N ASP A 665 19.00 37.57 -0.95
CA ASP A 665 19.66 38.82 -0.60
C ASP A 665 20.26 38.84 0.83
N LYS A 666 19.85 37.94 1.70
CA LYS A 666 20.30 37.92 3.10
C LYS A 666 21.14 36.67 3.38
N PRO A 667 22.30 36.83 4.09
CA PRO A 667 23.05 35.68 4.59
C PRO A 667 22.18 34.81 5.51
N GLY A 668 22.38 33.49 5.41
CA GLY A 668 21.61 32.53 6.22
C GLY A 668 21.56 31.12 5.60
N ILE A 669 20.89 30.23 6.29
CA ILE A 669 20.63 28.87 5.84
C ILE A 669 19.16 28.74 5.52
N TYR A 670 18.85 28.44 4.27
CA TYR A 670 17.48 28.32 3.75
C TYR A 670 17.22 26.87 3.41
N TYR A 671 16.28 26.24 4.13
CA TYR A 671 15.78 24.91 3.82
C TYR A 671 14.49 25.00 3.00
N TYR A 672 14.32 24.09 2.07
CA TYR A 672 13.13 24.00 1.22
C TYR A 672 12.78 22.54 0.91
N ILE A 673 11.55 22.31 0.51
CA ILE A 673 11.01 21.01 0.10
C ILE A 673 10.30 21.12 -1.25
N CYS A 674 9.95 19.98 -1.82
CA CYS A 674 8.90 19.90 -2.82
C CYS A 674 7.55 19.71 -2.08
N SER A 675 6.58 20.62 -2.24
CA SER A 675 5.30 20.54 -1.51
C SER A 675 4.49 19.30 -1.89
N PRO A 676 4.40 18.90 -3.18
CA PRO A 676 3.80 17.62 -3.54
C PRO A 676 4.53 16.40 -2.99
N HIS A 677 5.85 16.52 -2.72
CA HIS A 677 6.72 15.40 -2.31
C HIS A 677 7.57 15.80 -1.10
N PRO A 678 6.98 15.93 0.10
CA PRO A 678 7.61 16.57 1.27
C PRO A 678 8.78 15.78 1.89
N TRP A 679 9.18 14.68 1.30
CA TRP A 679 10.42 13.97 1.62
C TRP A 679 11.63 14.41 0.78
N MET A 680 11.42 15.29 -0.22
CA MET A 680 12.48 15.93 -0.99
C MET A 680 12.95 17.18 -0.25
N TYR A 681 14.18 17.18 0.20
CA TYR A 681 14.78 18.31 0.92
C TYR A 681 15.89 18.96 0.13
N GLY A 682 15.96 20.30 0.19
CA GLY A 682 17.05 21.06 -0.33
C GLY A 682 17.56 22.12 0.65
N GLN A 683 18.79 22.65 0.43
CA GLN A 683 19.43 23.65 1.25
C GLN A 683 20.20 24.65 0.39
N VAL A 684 19.94 25.94 0.60
CA VAL A 684 20.77 27.04 0.11
C VAL A 684 21.46 27.72 1.30
N ILE A 685 22.79 27.75 1.29
CA ILE A 685 23.61 28.47 2.28
C ILE A 685 24.06 29.77 1.61
N VAL A 686 23.70 30.91 2.16
CA VAL A 686 24.01 32.25 1.66
C VAL A 686 25.06 32.91 2.58
N GLU A 687 26.20 33.32 2.01
CA GLU A 687 27.33 33.96 2.69
C GLU A 687 27.50 35.41 2.28
#